data_ab5e805ce07b876f5849ce6d9d16ff2d
#
_entry.id   ab5e805ce07b876f5849ce6d9d16ff2d
#
_cell.length_a   1.000
_cell.length_b   1.000
_cell.length_c   1.000
_cell.angle_alpha   90.00
_cell.angle_beta   90.00
_cell.angle_gamma   90.00
#
_symmetry.space_group_name_H-M   'P 1'
#
loop_
_entity.id
_entity.type
_entity.pdbx_description
1 polymer ?
#
loop_
_entity_poly.entity_id
_entity_poly.type
_entity_poly.pdbx_seq_one_letter_code
_entity_poly.pdbx_strand_id
1 'polypeptide(L)'
;MKKLSLILILVAAFATGSASTRSQNNELNRWQQRARNVTITRDDWGIAHVMGRTDADAVFGMIYAQAEDDFNRVETNYLNSMGRLAEAEGEPAVWRDLRMKLFIDPDDLKKQFESCPSWLKDLMNAWANGLNFYLFRHPQVKPRVIRHFEPWMALSFTEGSIGGDIETIGLEGLQAFYEKGQAAVVSKVDQDTLAEPTGSNGIAISPSNTRDRHALLLINPHTSFFFRSELQMTSDEGLNAYGAATWGQFFIYQGFNEHAGWMHTSSAVDAIDSYLETIVKKGDRFYYKYGNEERPMLTSAIKVPYRAANGMAEKTFTVYRTHHGPIISATKDNKWVAIRMMQDPVKALTQSYTRTKAKNYEEFKRTMELHTNSSNNTIFADSSGNIAYFHGNFIPRRNPKVDWTKPVDGSDPETEWRGLLSVDESPLLLNPASGWLYNSNNYPWSAAGPSSPKKSDYPVYVDSGVESARGLHAIRVLENKKDFTVDSLIAAAYDSYLPWFEKTIPKLINAWDRLPSSDPSKAKLSGQITMLRAWDLRWSVDSIPTSLAVFWGEDIQRKVAGDARRAGMSAPDYIASKASAEQLLQSLASASDKLAADFGTWKTPWGEINRFQRLTDDIVHPFTDAGPSIPVGFTSGNWGSLASFGARPYKGSKKIYGTSGNSFVAVVEFGKTVRARAVTAGGESGNPKSRHFNDQAKRYSTGDLREVYFYPAQLKGHTERRYHPGS
;
A
#
# COMPACT_ATOMS: atom_id res chain seq x y z
N MET A 1 -51.34 2.50 45.46
CA MET A 1 -50.76 2.10 44.14
C MET A 1 -49.51 2.88 43.74
N LYS A 2 -49.35 4.20 44.05
CA LYS A 2 -48.19 5.00 43.63
C LYS A 2 -46.86 4.65 44.36
N LYS A 3 -46.86 4.05 45.57
CA LYS A 3 -45.63 3.67 46.30
C LYS A 3 -45.02 2.32 45.83
N LEU A 4 -45.83 1.42 45.25
CA LEU A 4 -45.33 0.14 44.73
C LEU A 4 -44.60 0.32 43.36
N SER A 5 -45.03 1.26 42.52
CA SER A 5 -44.41 1.54 41.22
C SER A 5 -42.99 2.15 41.36
N LEU A 6 -42.73 2.97 42.41
CA LEU A 6 -41.46 3.58 42.65
C LEU A 6 -40.36 2.57 43.09
N ILE A 7 -40.75 1.56 43.87
CA ILE A 7 -39.87 0.49 44.36
C ILE A 7 -39.48 -0.46 43.21
N LEU A 8 -40.43 -0.77 42.27
CA LEU A 8 -40.11 -1.59 41.09
C LEU A 8 -39.12 -0.89 40.13
N ILE A 9 -39.22 0.41 39.96
CA ILE A 9 -38.30 1.17 39.10
C ILE A 9 -36.90 1.27 39.73
N LEU A 10 -36.79 1.42 41.07
CA LEU A 10 -35.50 1.41 41.77
C LEU A 10 -34.82 0.04 41.76
N VAL A 11 -35.58 -1.05 41.92
CA VAL A 11 -35.02 -2.41 41.85
C VAL A 11 -34.58 -2.76 40.42
N ALA A 12 -35.32 -2.36 39.40
CA ALA A 12 -34.92 -2.54 38.01
C ALA A 12 -33.63 -1.73 37.66
N ALA A 13 -33.48 -0.49 38.14
CA ALA A 13 -32.28 0.31 37.97
C ALA A 13 -31.08 -0.26 38.69
N PHE A 14 -31.24 -0.83 39.92
CA PHE A 14 -30.17 -1.51 40.62
C PHE A 14 -29.79 -2.84 39.97
N ALA A 15 -30.75 -3.60 39.42
CA ALA A 15 -30.48 -4.87 38.75
C ALA A 15 -29.73 -4.66 37.41
N THR A 16 -30.09 -3.64 36.65
CA THR A 16 -29.38 -3.29 35.39
C THR A 16 -27.99 -2.71 35.67
N GLY A 17 -27.81 -1.90 36.71
CA GLY A 17 -26.50 -1.39 37.11
C GLY A 17 -25.57 -2.49 37.62
N SER A 18 -26.05 -3.48 38.36
CA SER A 18 -25.25 -4.60 38.86
C SER A 18 -24.92 -5.65 37.79
N ALA A 19 -25.77 -5.85 36.80
CA ALA A 19 -25.48 -6.72 35.66
C ALA A 19 -24.42 -6.09 34.72
N SER A 20 -24.48 -4.78 34.46
CA SER A 20 -23.49 -4.05 33.66
C SER A 20 -22.10 -4.03 34.31
N THR A 21 -22.00 -3.77 35.62
CA THR A 21 -20.74 -3.80 36.37
C THR A 21 -20.15 -5.19 36.44
N ARG A 22 -20.97 -6.25 36.57
CA ARG A 22 -20.51 -7.65 36.58
C ARG A 22 -20.00 -8.08 35.20
N SER A 23 -20.60 -7.62 34.11
CA SER A 23 -20.14 -7.87 32.76
C SER A 23 -18.78 -7.21 32.52
N GLN A 24 -18.62 -5.92 32.85
CA GLN A 24 -17.36 -5.18 32.71
C GLN A 24 -16.22 -5.80 33.54
N ASN A 25 -16.52 -6.25 34.79
CA ASN A 25 -15.52 -6.92 35.60
C ASN A 25 -15.09 -8.26 34.99
N ASN A 26 -15.99 -9.01 34.37
CA ASN A 26 -15.66 -10.27 33.70
C ASN A 26 -14.79 -10.04 32.43
N GLU A 27 -15.04 -8.98 31.69
CA GLU A 27 -14.19 -8.60 30.53
C GLU A 27 -12.79 -8.19 31.00
N LEU A 28 -12.70 -7.34 32.01
CA LEU A 28 -11.42 -6.89 32.55
C LEU A 28 -10.59 -8.08 33.06
N ASN A 29 -11.21 -9.01 33.78
CA ASN A 29 -10.53 -10.22 34.26
C ASN A 29 -9.98 -11.06 33.09
N ARG A 30 -10.73 -11.20 32.00
CA ARG A 30 -10.28 -11.91 30.79
C ARG A 30 -9.10 -11.20 30.13
N TRP A 31 -9.16 -9.87 29.99
CA TRP A 31 -8.05 -9.08 29.44
C TRP A 31 -6.79 -9.20 30.30
N GLN A 32 -6.91 -9.07 31.62
CA GLN A 32 -5.78 -9.22 32.55
C GLN A 32 -5.18 -10.62 32.52
N GLN A 33 -6.00 -11.65 32.42
CA GLN A 33 -5.52 -13.03 32.32
C GLN A 33 -4.74 -13.23 31.02
N ARG A 34 -5.26 -12.72 29.87
CA ARG A 34 -4.57 -12.80 28.60
C ARG A 34 -3.27 -11.98 28.62
N ALA A 35 -3.27 -10.79 29.18
CA ALA A 35 -2.10 -9.95 29.34
C ALA A 35 -0.95 -10.63 30.08
N ARG A 36 -1.25 -11.45 31.11
CA ARG A 36 -0.23 -12.25 31.84
C ARG A 36 0.43 -13.34 30.99
N ASN A 37 -0.24 -13.79 29.92
CA ASN A 37 0.31 -14.79 29.00
C ASN A 37 1.19 -14.16 27.91
N VAL A 38 1.26 -12.83 27.85
CA VAL A 38 1.99 -12.09 26.83
C VAL A 38 3.19 -11.39 27.44
N THR A 39 4.33 -11.49 26.80
CA THR A 39 5.52 -10.67 27.08
C THR A 39 5.83 -9.82 25.87
N ILE A 40 5.99 -8.52 26.04
CA ILE A 40 6.47 -7.58 25.02
C ILE A 40 7.88 -7.17 25.42
N THR A 41 8.85 -7.41 24.54
CA THR A 41 10.22 -6.91 24.66
C THR A 41 10.42 -5.84 23.61
N ARG A 42 10.74 -4.62 24.03
CA ARG A 42 11.16 -3.54 23.11
C ARG A 42 12.67 -3.59 22.98
N ASP A 43 13.16 -3.63 21.76
CA ASP A 43 14.59 -3.52 21.50
C ASP A 43 15.08 -2.04 21.53
N ASP A 44 16.36 -1.83 21.27
CA ASP A 44 16.97 -0.49 21.29
C ASP A 44 16.53 0.44 20.12
N TRP A 45 15.72 -0.07 19.18
CA TRP A 45 15.02 0.67 18.10
C TRP A 45 13.53 0.87 18.38
N GLY A 46 13.06 0.42 19.55
CA GLY A 46 11.65 0.46 19.92
C GLY A 46 10.80 -0.64 19.31
N ILE A 47 11.39 -1.55 18.50
CA ILE A 47 10.65 -2.63 17.86
C ILE A 47 10.09 -3.60 18.89
N ALA A 48 8.82 -3.97 18.74
CA ALA A 48 8.15 -4.88 19.64
C ALA A 48 8.39 -6.35 19.24
N HIS A 49 9.01 -7.12 20.16
CA HIS A 49 9.08 -8.57 20.10
C HIS A 49 8.02 -9.14 21.05
N VAL A 50 6.91 -9.59 20.46
CA VAL A 50 5.74 -10.08 21.21
C VAL A 50 5.79 -11.59 21.32
N MET A 51 5.71 -12.11 22.55
CA MET A 51 5.62 -13.53 22.83
C MET A 51 4.31 -13.84 23.55
N GLY A 52 3.48 -14.68 22.98
CA GLY A 52 2.24 -15.21 23.57
C GLY A 52 2.32 -16.71 23.80
N ARG A 53 1.50 -17.26 24.68
CA ARG A 53 1.34 -18.73 24.83
C ARG A 53 0.60 -19.33 23.63
N THR A 54 -0.42 -18.62 23.14
CA THR A 54 -1.19 -19.00 21.97
C THR A 54 -1.04 -17.96 20.87
N ASP A 55 -1.41 -18.30 19.64
CA ASP A 55 -1.50 -17.35 18.54
C ASP A 55 -2.41 -16.16 18.91
N ALA A 56 -3.52 -16.43 19.59
CA ALA A 56 -4.43 -15.38 20.05
C ALA A 56 -3.80 -14.48 21.13
N ASP A 57 -2.96 -15.01 22.02
CA ASP A 57 -2.20 -14.20 22.97
C ASP A 57 -1.16 -13.34 22.26
N ALA A 58 -0.49 -13.86 21.23
CA ALA A 58 0.44 -13.09 20.40
C ALA A 58 -0.27 -11.95 19.66
N VAL A 59 -1.46 -12.19 19.11
CA VAL A 59 -2.30 -11.15 18.49
C VAL A 59 -2.70 -10.07 19.50
N PHE A 60 -3.13 -10.44 20.70
CA PHE A 60 -3.44 -9.49 21.78
C PHE A 60 -2.26 -8.58 22.08
N GLY A 61 -1.07 -9.17 22.22
CA GLY A 61 0.16 -8.41 22.50
C GLY A 61 0.60 -7.53 21.33
N MET A 62 0.52 -8.05 20.12
CA MET A 62 0.86 -7.31 18.90
C MET A 62 0.03 -6.04 18.76
N ILE A 63 -1.29 -6.15 18.88
CA ILE A 63 -2.15 -5.00 18.68
C ILE A 63 -2.07 -4.01 19.84
N TYR A 64 -1.80 -4.50 21.06
CA TYR A 64 -1.51 -3.65 22.20
C TYR A 64 -0.24 -2.83 21.97
N ALA A 65 0.84 -3.45 21.46
CA ALA A 65 2.09 -2.77 21.14
C ALA A 65 1.92 -1.73 20.02
N GLN A 66 1.17 -2.06 18.96
CA GLN A 66 0.84 -1.09 17.91
C GLN A 66 0.05 0.11 18.46
N ALA A 67 -0.90 -0.12 19.36
CA ALA A 67 -1.66 0.95 19.99
C ALA A 67 -0.79 1.83 20.91
N GLU A 68 0.23 1.28 21.58
CA GLU A 68 1.24 2.08 22.32
C GLU A 68 2.06 2.97 21.39
N ASP A 69 2.38 2.47 20.20
CA ASP A 69 3.23 3.19 19.24
C ASP A 69 2.45 4.28 18.47
N ASP A 70 1.25 3.96 17.94
CA ASP A 70 0.43 4.92 17.20
C ASP A 70 -1.07 4.54 17.16
N PHE A 71 -1.78 4.69 18.27
CA PHE A 71 -3.22 4.44 18.33
C PHE A 71 -4.01 5.29 17.33
N ASN A 72 -3.58 6.53 17.06
CA ASN A 72 -4.27 7.40 16.11
C ASN A 72 -4.32 6.81 14.70
N ARG A 73 -3.22 6.17 14.24
CA ARG A 73 -3.20 5.47 12.93
C ARG A 73 -4.03 4.20 12.96
N VAL A 74 -3.97 3.42 14.06
CA VAL A 74 -4.82 2.24 14.21
C VAL A 74 -6.29 2.62 14.10
N GLU A 75 -6.76 3.62 14.84
CA GLU A 75 -8.15 4.08 14.77
C GLU A 75 -8.52 4.63 13.39
N THR A 76 -7.63 5.45 12.78
CA THR A 76 -7.87 6.04 11.47
C THR A 76 -8.08 5.00 10.38
N ASN A 77 -7.29 3.93 10.39
CA ASN A 77 -7.42 2.84 9.42
C ASN A 77 -8.79 2.14 9.55
N TYR A 78 -9.27 1.91 10.77
CA TYR A 78 -10.60 1.34 10.98
C TYR A 78 -11.73 2.30 10.65
N LEU A 79 -11.57 3.61 10.92
CA LEU A 79 -12.53 4.61 10.48
C LEU A 79 -12.64 4.63 8.95
N ASN A 80 -11.52 4.59 8.26
CA ASN A 80 -11.51 4.56 6.79
C ASN A 80 -12.16 3.26 6.26
N SER A 81 -11.71 2.09 6.74
CA SER A 81 -12.19 0.80 6.23
C SER A 81 -13.68 0.54 6.47
N MET A 82 -14.24 1.08 7.56
CA MET A 82 -15.68 0.98 7.87
C MET A 82 -16.52 2.12 7.27
N GLY A 83 -15.92 3.07 6.52
CA GLY A 83 -16.65 4.24 6.02
C GLY A 83 -17.20 5.13 7.15
N ARG A 84 -16.37 5.42 8.16
CA ARG A 84 -16.70 6.24 9.32
C ARG A 84 -15.76 7.44 9.52
N LEU A 85 -14.94 7.73 8.51
CA LEU A 85 -13.95 8.79 8.59
C LEU A 85 -14.58 10.18 8.74
N ALA A 86 -15.74 10.40 8.13
CA ALA A 86 -16.50 11.65 8.21
C ALA A 86 -16.98 11.98 9.65
N GLU A 87 -17.15 10.97 10.51
CA GLU A 87 -17.43 11.19 11.94
C GLU A 87 -16.27 11.92 12.65
N ALA A 88 -15.04 11.73 12.18
CA ALA A 88 -13.84 12.38 12.71
C ALA A 88 -13.42 13.62 11.91
N GLU A 89 -13.49 13.59 10.57
CA GLU A 89 -12.92 14.60 9.67
C GLU A 89 -13.96 15.57 9.09
N GLY A 90 -15.26 15.27 9.26
CA GLY A 90 -16.34 16.13 8.81
C GLY A 90 -16.82 15.84 7.39
N GLU A 91 -17.66 16.74 6.88
CA GLU A 91 -18.37 16.61 5.61
C GLU A 91 -17.50 16.28 4.38
N PRO A 92 -16.26 16.80 4.24
CA PRO A 92 -15.40 16.46 3.10
C PRO A 92 -15.10 14.97 2.93
N ALA A 93 -15.19 14.18 4.01
CA ALA A 93 -14.94 12.74 3.96
C ALA A 93 -16.18 11.89 3.61
N VAL A 94 -17.37 12.49 3.49
CA VAL A 94 -18.65 11.78 3.25
C VAL A 94 -18.59 10.88 2.01
N TRP A 95 -17.97 11.34 0.92
CA TRP A 95 -17.89 10.56 -0.32
C TRP A 95 -16.92 9.39 -0.22
N ARG A 96 -15.86 9.53 0.55
CA ARG A 96 -14.94 8.42 0.88
C ARG A 96 -15.68 7.36 1.69
N ASP A 97 -16.46 7.78 2.68
CA ASP A 97 -17.26 6.87 3.51
C ASP A 97 -18.37 6.19 2.72
N LEU A 98 -19.08 6.91 1.84
CA LEU A 98 -20.08 6.30 0.96
C LEU A 98 -19.44 5.22 0.08
N ARG A 99 -18.27 5.50 -0.53
CA ARG A 99 -17.52 4.55 -1.34
C ARG A 99 -17.26 3.25 -0.57
N MET A 100 -16.76 3.34 0.66
CA MET A 100 -16.50 2.16 1.49
C MET A 100 -17.80 1.44 1.85
N LYS A 101 -18.84 2.15 2.26
CA LYS A 101 -20.14 1.58 2.68
C LYS A 101 -20.92 0.92 1.53
N LEU A 102 -20.61 1.20 0.28
CA LEU A 102 -21.18 0.46 -0.86
C LEU A 102 -20.75 -1.02 -0.86
N PHE A 103 -19.63 -1.37 -0.21
CA PHE A 103 -19.06 -2.71 -0.17
C PHE A 103 -18.98 -3.30 1.24
N ILE A 104 -18.76 -2.47 2.23
CA ILE A 104 -18.54 -2.88 3.62
C ILE A 104 -19.81 -2.60 4.42
N ASP A 105 -20.58 -3.65 4.66
CA ASP A 105 -21.79 -3.61 5.48
C ASP A 105 -21.52 -4.24 6.85
N PRO A 106 -21.63 -3.47 7.95
CA PRO A 106 -21.40 -3.99 9.31
C PRO A 106 -22.27 -5.18 9.67
N ASP A 107 -23.53 -5.23 9.23
CA ASP A 107 -24.44 -6.33 9.58
C ASP A 107 -24.09 -7.61 8.82
N ASP A 108 -23.56 -7.49 7.60
CA ASP A 108 -23.02 -8.61 6.85
C ASP A 108 -21.72 -9.12 7.47
N LEU A 109 -20.80 -8.22 7.85
CA LEU A 109 -19.56 -8.60 8.53
C LEU A 109 -19.81 -9.31 9.86
N LYS A 110 -20.83 -8.91 10.64
CA LYS A 110 -21.23 -9.62 11.86
C LYS A 110 -21.69 -11.06 11.55
N LYS A 111 -22.51 -11.24 10.52
CA LYS A 111 -22.94 -12.59 10.07
C LYS A 111 -21.75 -13.43 9.63
N GLN A 112 -20.83 -12.84 8.87
CA GLN A 112 -19.60 -13.53 8.46
C GLN A 112 -18.74 -13.90 9.66
N PHE A 113 -18.56 -13.01 10.63
CA PHE A 113 -17.86 -13.30 11.88
C PHE A 113 -18.48 -14.50 12.59
N GLU A 114 -19.82 -14.57 12.72
CA GLU A 114 -20.49 -15.70 13.35
C GLU A 114 -20.25 -17.04 12.64
N SER A 115 -20.02 -17.02 11.34
CA SER A 115 -19.73 -18.20 10.52
C SER A 115 -18.24 -18.57 10.42
N CYS A 116 -17.33 -17.73 10.92
CA CYS A 116 -15.88 -17.96 10.87
C CYS A 116 -15.46 -19.24 11.62
N PRO A 117 -14.37 -19.90 11.20
CA PRO A 117 -13.73 -20.95 12.00
C PRO A 117 -13.36 -20.44 13.39
N SER A 118 -13.44 -21.32 14.40
CA SER A 118 -13.20 -20.95 15.81
C SER A 118 -11.83 -20.30 16.03
N TRP A 119 -10.78 -20.84 15.42
CA TRP A 119 -9.43 -20.29 15.54
C TRP A 119 -9.35 -18.82 15.04
N LEU A 120 -10.03 -18.50 13.93
CA LEU A 120 -10.03 -17.12 13.39
C LEU A 120 -10.88 -16.19 14.27
N LYS A 121 -12.00 -16.69 14.82
CA LYS A 121 -12.77 -15.94 15.85
C LYS A 121 -11.92 -15.61 17.06
N ASP A 122 -11.10 -16.57 17.53
CA ASP A 122 -10.23 -16.37 18.70
C ASP A 122 -9.18 -15.29 18.44
N LEU A 123 -8.61 -15.22 17.23
CA LEU A 123 -7.69 -14.15 16.83
C LEU A 123 -8.39 -12.78 16.80
N MET A 124 -9.57 -12.70 16.18
CA MET A 124 -10.34 -11.44 16.10
C MET A 124 -10.82 -10.98 17.48
N ASN A 125 -11.22 -11.91 18.36
CA ASN A 125 -11.52 -11.60 19.76
C ASN A 125 -10.28 -11.07 20.50
N ALA A 126 -9.11 -11.68 20.28
CA ALA A 126 -7.87 -11.24 20.90
C ALA A 126 -7.46 -9.86 20.41
N TRP A 127 -7.63 -9.59 19.12
CA TRP A 127 -7.42 -8.27 18.52
C TRP A 127 -8.30 -7.19 19.18
N ALA A 128 -9.61 -7.40 19.24
CA ALA A 128 -10.53 -6.44 19.87
C ALA A 128 -10.20 -6.23 21.35
N ASN A 129 -9.94 -7.33 22.09
CA ASN A 129 -9.58 -7.29 23.50
C ASN A 129 -8.26 -6.53 23.75
N GLY A 130 -7.26 -6.67 22.88
CA GLY A 130 -5.99 -5.93 22.98
C GLY A 130 -6.16 -4.44 22.88
N LEU A 131 -6.96 -3.96 21.91
CA LEU A 131 -7.27 -2.53 21.72
C LEU A 131 -8.12 -2.00 22.89
N ASN A 132 -9.15 -2.72 23.31
CA ASN A 132 -10.00 -2.32 24.42
C ASN A 132 -9.22 -2.27 25.74
N PHE A 133 -8.32 -3.24 25.97
CA PHE A 133 -7.45 -3.23 27.14
C PHE A 133 -6.45 -2.08 27.12
N TYR A 134 -5.90 -1.74 25.95
CA TYR A 134 -5.06 -0.57 25.79
C TYR A 134 -5.81 0.71 26.20
N LEU A 135 -7.00 0.93 25.65
CA LEU A 135 -7.82 2.09 25.98
C LEU A 135 -8.20 2.15 27.46
N PHE A 136 -8.48 0.99 28.09
CA PHE A 136 -8.75 0.89 29.51
C PHE A 136 -7.53 1.30 30.35
N ARG A 137 -6.32 0.86 29.95
CA ARG A 137 -5.07 1.16 30.66
C ARG A 137 -4.55 2.59 30.42
N HIS A 138 -4.98 3.23 29.34
CA HIS A 138 -4.52 4.56 28.92
C HIS A 138 -5.70 5.56 28.82
N PRO A 139 -6.36 5.92 29.95
CA PRO A 139 -7.55 6.78 29.93
C PRO A 139 -7.28 8.20 29.42
N GLN A 140 -6.01 8.61 29.34
CA GLN A 140 -5.57 9.86 28.71
C GLN A 140 -5.68 9.83 27.18
N VAL A 141 -5.63 8.66 26.53
CA VAL A 141 -5.85 8.51 25.10
C VAL A 141 -7.33 8.73 24.81
N LYS A 142 -7.62 9.63 23.89
CA LYS A 142 -8.98 10.00 23.49
C LYS A 142 -9.26 9.55 22.07
N PRO A 143 -9.95 8.41 21.89
CA PRO A 143 -10.40 8.00 20.56
C PRO A 143 -11.22 9.11 19.92
N ARG A 144 -11.04 9.31 18.62
CA ARG A 144 -11.82 10.30 17.86
C ARG A 144 -13.28 9.87 17.70
N VAL A 145 -13.50 8.53 17.51
CA VAL A 145 -14.83 7.94 17.27
C VAL A 145 -14.98 6.56 17.93
N ILE A 146 -14.00 5.64 17.78
CA ILE A 146 -14.15 4.24 18.19
C ILE A 146 -13.73 4.07 19.65
N ARG A 147 -14.71 4.07 20.55
CA ARG A 147 -14.49 3.92 21.99
C ARG A 147 -14.44 2.46 22.46
N HIS A 148 -14.92 1.53 21.63
CA HIS A 148 -14.93 0.10 21.87
C HIS A 148 -14.82 -0.64 20.55
N PHE A 149 -13.86 -1.55 20.46
CA PHE A 149 -13.63 -2.39 19.29
C PHE A 149 -14.38 -3.70 19.44
N GLU A 150 -15.11 -4.10 18.41
CA GLU A 150 -15.81 -5.39 18.34
C GLU A 150 -15.07 -6.35 17.39
N PRO A 151 -15.02 -7.65 17.66
CA PRO A 151 -14.20 -8.61 16.89
C PRO A 151 -14.48 -8.61 15.38
N TRP A 152 -15.74 -8.47 14.98
CA TRP A 152 -16.15 -8.42 13.55
C TRP A 152 -15.53 -7.25 12.79
N MET A 153 -15.15 -6.16 13.48
CA MET A 153 -14.54 -4.99 12.84
C MET A 153 -13.22 -5.36 12.12
N ALA A 154 -12.51 -6.37 12.59
CA ALA A 154 -11.29 -6.86 11.95
C ALA A 154 -11.53 -7.33 10.51
N LEU A 155 -12.73 -7.82 10.18
CA LEU A 155 -13.11 -8.20 8.81
C LEU A 155 -13.23 -7.00 7.86
N SER A 156 -13.40 -5.78 8.35
CA SER A 156 -13.44 -4.57 7.51
C SER A 156 -12.06 -4.18 6.99
N PHE A 157 -11.00 -4.59 7.66
CA PHE A 157 -9.62 -4.19 7.34
C PHE A 157 -8.72 -5.43 7.23
N THR A 158 -8.93 -6.17 6.16
CA THR A 158 -8.20 -7.38 5.82
C THR A 158 -6.81 -7.03 5.25
N GLU A 159 -6.35 -7.73 4.28
CA GLU A 159 -5.17 -7.36 3.53
C GLU A 159 -5.45 -6.17 2.58
N GLY A 160 -4.42 -5.58 1.97
CA GLY A 160 -4.51 -4.44 1.07
C GLY A 160 -5.42 -4.62 -0.16
N SER A 161 -5.83 -5.86 -0.50
CA SER A 161 -6.63 -6.14 -1.70
C SER A 161 -8.03 -5.53 -1.61
N ILE A 162 -8.89 -5.92 -0.66
CA ILE A 162 -10.30 -5.47 -0.64
C ILE A 162 -10.38 -3.94 -0.50
N GLY A 163 -9.75 -3.38 0.52
CA GLY A 163 -9.76 -1.94 0.76
C GLY A 163 -9.12 -1.15 -0.38
N GLY A 164 -7.96 -1.60 -0.87
CA GLY A 164 -7.27 -0.97 -1.98
C GLY A 164 -8.08 -1.00 -3.29
N ASP A 165 -8.74 -2.11 -3.59
CA ASP A 165 -9.61 -2.22 -4.75
C ASP A 165 -10.81 -1.27 -4.68
N ILE A 166 -11.47 -1.16 -3.51
CA ILE A 166 -12.55 -0.19 -3.29
C ILE A 166 -12.03 1.25 -3.48
N GLU A 167 -10.84 1.56 -3.02
CA GLU A 167 -10.24 2.89 -3.14
C GLU A 167 -9.91 3.31 -4.58
N THR A 168 -9.87 2.38 -5.53
CA THR A 168 -9.71 2.71 -6.96
C THR A 168 -10.94 3.40 -7.56
N ILE A 169 -12.12 3.30 -6.92
CA ILE A 169 -13.34 3.92 -7.39
C ILE A 169 -13.28 5.44 -7.24
N GLY A 170 -13.42 6.16 -8.35
CA GLY A 170 -13.37 7.62 -8.39
C GLY A 170 -14.53 8.29 -7.65
N LEU A 171 -14.22 9.21 -6.73
CA LEU A 171 -15.23 9.93 -5.95
C LEU A 171 -16.09 10.88 -6.78
N GLU A 172 -15.55 11.46 -7.86
CA GLU A 172 -16.28 12.35 -8.76
C GLU A 172 -17.46 11.65 -9.43
N GLY A 173 -17.28 10.39 -9.85
CA GLY A 173 -18.33 9.57 -10.43
C GLY A 173 -19.46 9.29 -9.44
N LEU A 174 -19.10 8.93 -8.21
CA LEU A 174 -20.06 8.73 -7.12
C LEU A 174 -20.84 10.01 -6.81
N GLN A 175 -20.15 11.14 -6.68
CA GLN A 175 -20.77 12.42 -6.38
C GLN A 175 -21.71 12.87 -7.49
N ALA A 176 -21.31 12.76 -8.74
CA ALA A 176 -22.15 13.12 -9.89
C ALA A 176 -23.41 12.27 -9.94
N PHE A 177 -23.34 10.97 -9.66
CA PHE A 177 -24.46 10.06 -9.69
C PHE A 177 -25.41 10.24 -8.49
N TYR A 178 -24.89 10.23 -7.27
CA TYR A 178 -25.72 10.20 -6.05
C TYR A 178 -26.16 11.58 -5.54
N GLU A 179 -25.48 12.67 -5.90
CA GLU A 179 -25.86 14.01 -5.48
C GLU A 179 -26.55 14.79 -6.58
N LYS A 180 -26.05 14.71 -7.84
CA LYS A 180 -26.50 15.56 -8.93
C LYS A 180 -27.45 14.87 -9.91
N GLY A 181 -27.61 13.55 -9.79
CA GLY A 181 -28.40 12.75 -10.74
C GLY A 181 -27.87 12.84 -12.18
N GLN A 182 -26.62 13.21 -12.36
CA GLN A 182 -26.00 13.47 -13.66
C GLN A 182 -25.09 12.31 -14.09
N ALA A 183 -25.06 12.05 -15.38
CA ALA A 183 -24.05 11.21 -15.98
C ALA A 183 -22.67 11.83 -15.75
N ALA A 184 -21.82 11.15 -15.02
CA ALA A 184 -20.40 11.51 -14.96
C ALA A 184 -19.72 10.91 -16.18
N VAL A 185 -18.98 11.73 -16.90
CA VAL A 185 -17.89 11.18 -17.73
C VAL A 185 -16.88 10.63 -16.75
N VAL A 186 -16.82 9.30 -16.60
CA VAL A 186 -15.67 8.66 -15.99
C VAL A 186 -14.52 8.90 -16.95
N SER A 187 -13.87 10.06 -16.85
CA SER A 187 -12.52 10.19 -17.33
C SER A 187 -11.73 9.17 -16.49
N LYS A 188 -10.97 8.28 -17.15
CA LYS A 188 -9.86 7.61 -16.45
C LYS A 188 -9.20 8.72 -15.63
N VAL A 189 -9.15 8.51 -14.31
CA VAL A 189 -8.50 9.43 -13.37
C VAL A 189 -7.28 9.98 -14.09
N ASP A 190 -7.22 11.29 -14.25
CA ASP A 190 -5.97 11.95 -14.64
C ASP A 190 -5.02 11.63 -13.49
N GLN A 191 -4.34 10.49 -13.62
CA GLN A 191 -3.24 10.17 -12.72
C GLN A 191 -2.29 11.34 -12.89
N ASP A 192 -2.07 12.07 -11.82
CA ASP A 192 -1.01 13.06 -11.78
C ASP A 192 0.25 12.35 -12.27
N THR A 193 0.67 12.65 -13.50
CA THR A 193 1.78 11.96 -14.16
C THR A 193 3.11 12.14 -13.44
N LEU A 194 3.11 13.00 -12.42
CA LEU A 194 4.25 13.25 -11.53
C LEU A 194 4.04 12.67 -10.13
N ALA A 195 2.87 12.09 -9.83
CA ALA A 195 2.66 11.40 -8.57
C ALA A 195 3.64 10.23 -8.45
N GLU A 196 4.22 10.05 -7.26
CA GLU A 196 5.03 8.86 -6.98
C GLU A 196 4.17 7.62 -7.21
N PRO A 197 4.61 6.65 -8.03
CA PRO A 197 3.88 5.43 -8.20
C PRO A 197 3.73 4.75 -6.85
N THR A 198 2.52 4.53 -6.40
CA THR A 198 2.26 3.61 -5.30
C THR A 198 2.74 2.24 -5.74
N GLY A 199 3.63 1.63 -4.97
CA GLY A 199 4.19 0.38 -5.44
C GLY A 199 5.18 -0.24 -4.48
N SER A 200 6.15 -0.96 -5.03
CA SER A 200 7.10 -1.72 -4.21
C SER A 200 8.21 -2.29 -5.08
N ASN A 201 9.31 -2.73 -4.46
CA ASN A 201 10.25 -3.65 -5.07
C ASN A 201 10.33 -4.93 -4.25
N GLY A 202 10.18 -6.07 -4.90
CA GLY A 202 10.50 -7.38 -4.34
C GLY A 202 11.56 -8.04 -5.22
N ILE A 203 12.62 -8.59 -4.61
CA ILE A 203 13.68 -9.32 -5.32
C ILE A 203 13.97 -10.59 -4.54
N ALA A 204 14.03 -11.73 -5.23
CA ALA A 204 14.51 -12.97 -4.64
C ALA A 204 15.69 -13.52 -5.46
N ILE A 205 16.73 -13.98 -4.74
CA ILE A 205 17.94 -14.54 -5.34
C ILE A 205 18.09 -15.98 -4.89
N SER A 206 18.25 -16.91 -5.84
CA SER A 206 18.46 -18.31 -5.53
C SER A 206 19.88 -18.60 -5.03
N PRO A 207 20.11 -19.72 -4.34
CA PRO A 207 21.44 -20.15 -3.88
C PRO A 207 22.50 -20.24 -4.98
N SER A 208 22.10 -20.45 -6.23
CA SER A 208 23.03 -20.48 -7.38
C SER A 208 23.71 -19.15 -7.65
N ASN A 209 23.10 -18.05 -7.25
CA ASN A 209 23.56 -16.69 -7.49
C ASN A 209 24.03 -15.97 -6.20
N THR A 210 24.12 -16.68 -5.08
CA THR A 210 24.62 -16.11 -3.81
C THR A 210 25.97 -16.72 -3.42
N ARG A 211 26.78 -15.93 -2.71
CA ARG A 211 28.09 -16.36 -2.23
C ARG A 211 27.99 -17.51 -1.24
N ASP A 212 27.09 -17.39 -0.26
CA ASP A 212 26.96 -18.32 0.84
C ASP A 212 25.99 -19.47 0.55
N ARG A 213 25.50 -19.57 -0.71
CA ARG A 213 24.55 -20.61 -1.17
C ARG A 213 23.24 -20.63 -0.39
N HIS A 214 22.79 -19.49 0.10
CA HIS A 214 21.52 -19.28 0.75
C HIS A 214 20.61 -18.42 -0.12
N ALA A 215 19.29 -18.64 -0.09
CA ALA A 215 18.36 -17.75 -0.74
C ALA A 215 18.31 -16.38 -0.06
N LEU A 216 18.18 -15.30 -0.85
CA LEU A 216 18.00 -13.95 -0.36
C LEU A 216 16.65 -13.38 -0.79
N LEU A 217 16.06 -12.53 0.05
CA LEU A 217 14.82 -11.79 -0.25
C LEU A 217 14.97 -10.32 0.11
N LEU A 218 14.68 -9.43 -0.84
CA LEU A 218 14.45 -8.01 -0.60
C LEU A 218 12.96 -7.75 -0.40
N ILE A 219 12.61 -7.11 0.70
CA ILE A 219 11.28 -6.62 1.06
C ILE A 219 11.33 -5.10 1.06
N ASN A 220 10.70 -4.45 0.08
CA ASN A 220 10.76 -2.99 -0.05
C ASN A 220 9.43 -2.39 -0.56
N PRO A 221 8.41 -2.28 0.30
CA PRO A 221 7.17 -1.59 -0.04
C PRO A 221 7.38 -0.08 -0.23
N HIS A 222 6.80 0.47 -1.29
CA HIS A 222 6.71 1.90 -1.54
C HIS A 222 5.29 2.38 -1.22
N THR A 223 5.07 2.71 0.03
CA THR A 223 3.79 3.22 0.53
C THR A 223 3.99 4.58 1.20
N SER A 224 2.92 5.19 1.68
CA SER A 224 3.04 6.35 2.56
C SER A 224 3.98 6.04 3.70
N PHE A 225 4.85 6.99 4.06
CA PHE A 225 5.71 6.85 5.23
C PHE A 225 4.86 6.69 6.48
N PHE A 226 5.35 5.93 7.44
CA PHE A 226 4.66 5.65 8.70
C PHE A 226 3.34 4.86 8.54
N PHE A 227 3.13 4.23 7.38
CA PHE A 227 1.95 3.40 7.13
C PHE A 227 2.00 2.05 7.85
N ARG A 228 3.18 1.60 8.24
CA ARG A 228 3.40 0.27 8.83
C ARG A 228 4.13 0.34 10.16
N SER A 229 3.77 -0.61 11.04
CA SER A 229 4.49 -0.97 12.25
C SER A 229 5.47 -2.09 11.92
N GLU A 230 6.67 -2.05 12.47
CA GLU A 230 7.65 -3.13 12.39
C GLU A 230 7.63 -3.90 13.72
N LEU A 231 7.49 -5.23 13.67
CA LEU A 231 7.43 -6.04 14.88
C LEU A 231 7.68 -7.53 14.64
N GLN A 232 7.85 -8.28 15.72
CA GLN A 232 7.87 -9.74 15.74
C GLN A 232 6.72 -10.29 16.57
N MET A 233 6.12 -11.37 16.08
CA MET A 233 5.11 -12.18 16.81
C MET A 233 5.61 -13.59 16.99
N THR A 234 5.53 -14.11 18.22
CA THR A 234 5.87 -15.50 18.53
C THR A 234 4.81 -16.13 19.41
N SER A 235 4.58 -17.44 19.27
CA SER A 235 3.73 -18.22 20.17
C SER A 235 4.25 -19.64 20.34
N ASP A 236 3.80 -20.32 21.42
CA ASP A 236 4.09 -21.74 21.66
C ASP A 236 3.34 -22.65 20.65
N GLU A 237 2.42 -22.09 19.83
CA GLU A 237 1.71 -22.78 18.75
C GLU A 237 2.46 -22.75 17.42
N GLY A 238 3.73 -22.35 17.44
CA GLY A 238 4.64 -22.37 16.28
C GLY A 238 4.59 -21.13 15.39
N LEU A 239 4.00 -20.03 15.85
CA LEU A 239 4.16 -18.73 15.21
C LEU A 239 5.52 -18.14 15.59
N ASN A 240 6.28 -17.67 14.59
CA ASN A 240 7.49 -16.87 14.78
C ASN A 240 7.72 -16.06 13.50
N ALA A 241 7.08 -14.91 13.40
CA ALA A 241 7.12 -14.07 12.21
C ALA A 241 7.56 -12.64 12.55
N TYR A 242 8.45 -12.10 11.73
CA TYR A 242 8.97 -10.72 11.82
C TYR A 242 8.70 -9.97 10.53
N GLY A 243 8.40 -8.69 10.62
CA GLY A 243 8.29 -7.80 9.46
C GLY A 243 7.36 -6.63 9.70
N ALA A 244 6.77 -6.13 8.60
CA ALA A 244 5.90 -4.97 8.62
C ALA A 244 4.43 -5.40 8.63
N ALA A 245 3.67 -4.83 9.58
CA ALA A 245 2.21 -4.90 9.65
C ALA A 245 1.61 -3.53 9.37
N THR A 246 0.50 -3.45 8.68
CA THR A 246 -0.26 -2.20 8.58
C THR A 246 -0.90 -1.90 9.93
N TRP A 247 -0.82 -0.65 10.40
CA TRP A 247 -1.35 -0.25 11.70
C TRP A 247 -2.80 -0.71 11.90
N GLY A 248 -3.01 -1.54 12.90
CA GLY A 248 -4.31 -2.13 13.24
C GLY A 248 -4.53 -3.54 12.70
N GLN A 249 -3.75 -4.05 11.77
CA GLN A 249 -3.79 -5.46 11.35
C GLN A 249 -3.06 -6.35 12.35
N PHE A 250 -3.54 -7.59 12.50
CA PHE A 250 -3.04 -8.53 13.51
C PHE A 250 -2.17 -9.66 12.94
N PHE A 251 -1.51 -9.41 11.81
CA PHE A 251 -0.61 -10.34 11.13
C PHE A 251 0.54 -9.58 10.46
N ILE A 252 1.66 -10.26 10.23
CA ILE A 252 2.76 -9.71 9.44
C ILE A 252 2.35 -9.69 7.98
N TYR A 253 2.18 -8.50 7.43
CA TYR A 253 1.74 -8.31 6.05
C TYR A 253 2.84 -8.68 5.07
N GLN A 254 4.07 -8.21 5.30
CA GLN A 254 5.27 -8.52 4.54
C GLN A 254 6.40 -8.79 5.53
N GLY A 255 7.10 -9.89 5.35
CA GLY A 255 8.12 -10.26 6.31
C GLY A 255 8.63 -11.67 6.09
N PHE A 256 9.05 -12.27 7.17
CA PHE A 256 9.64 -13.60 7.15
C PHE A 256 9.45 -14.32 8.49
N ASN A 257 9.60 -15.63 8.46
CA ASN A 257 9.77 -16.49 9.61
C ASN A 257 11.13 -17.22 9.51
N GLU A 258 11.40 -18.19 10.33
CA GLU A 258 12.68 -18.94 10.30
C GLU A 258 12.92 -19.67 8.97
N HIS A 259 11.88 -19.94 8.20
CA HIS A 259 11.89 -20.83 7.05
C HIS A 259 11.61 -20.14 5.73
N ALA A 260 10.78 -19.12 5.73
CA ALA A 260 10.27 -18.50 4.51
C ALA A 260 10.03 -17.00 4.68
N GLY A 261 10.08 -16.26 3.58
CA GLY A 261 9.74 -14.85 3.52
C GLY A 261 8.89 -14.50 2.31
N TRP A 262 8.12 -13.42 2.45
CA TRP A 262 7.20 -12.95 1.43
C TRP A 262 7.19 -11.42 1.35
N MET A 263 7.09 -10.95 0.12
CA MET A 263 6.99 -9.55 -0.23
C MET A 263 5.83 -9.34 -1.21
N HIS A 264 4.93 -8.41 -0.92
CA HIS A 264 3.85 -8.04 -1.82
C HIS A 264 4.18 -6.77 -2.59
N THR A 265 3.98 -6.82 -3.91
CA THR A 265 4.09 -5.66 -4.79
C THR A 265 2.73 -5.38 -5.43
N SER A 266 2.35 -4.12 -5.62
CA SER A 266 1.12 -3.81 -6.37
C SER A 266 1.21 -4.38 -7.78
N SER A 267 0.10 -4.98 -8.23
CA SER A 267 -0.04 -5.66 -9.51
C SER A 267 -0.97 -4.87 -10.43
N ALA A 268 -0.75 -4.99 -11.73
CA ALA A 268 -1.71 -4.59 -12.76
C ALA A 268 -2.57 -5.77 -13.25
N VAL A 269 -2.71 -6.80 -12.41
CA VAL A 269 -3.64 -7.90 -12.64
C VAL A 269 -5.05 -7.35 -12.86
N ASP A 270 -5.74 -7.86 -13.86
CA ASP A 270 -7.11 -7.43 -14.18
C ASP A 270 -8.12 -8.24 -13.35
N ALA A 271 -8.39 -7.74 -12.14
CA ALA A 271 -9.24 -8.39 -11.13
C ALA A 271 -10.58 -7.69 -10.90
N ILE A 272 -10.81 -6.55 -11.55
CA ILE A 272 -11.96 -5.66 -11.32
C ILE A 272 -12.64 -5.36 -12.64
N ASP A 273 -13.94 -5.66 -12.74
CA ASP A 273 -14.72 -5.37 -13.94
C ASP A 273 -15.83 -4.35 -13.70
N SER A 274 -16.01 -3.47 -14.67
CA SER A 274 -17.12 -2.53 -14.75
C SER A 274 -18.15 -3.02 -15.75
N TYR A 275 -19.45 -2.99 -15.36
CA TYR A 275 -20.58 -3.44 -16.16
C TYR A 275 -21.50 -2.27 -16.50
N LEU A 276 -21.81 -2.13 -17.78
CA LEU A 276 -22.75 -1.15 -18.30
C LEU A 276 -24.19 -1.72 -18.23
N GLU A 277 -24.90 -1.37 -17.20
CA GLU A 277 -26.24 -1.87 -16.95
C GLU A 277 -27.30 -1.11 -17.76
N THR A 278 -28.17 -1.84 -18.46
CA THR A 278 -29.32 -1.29 -19.15
C THR A 278 -30.49 -1.23 -18.20
N ILE A 279 -30.83 -0.02 -17.75
CA ILE A 279 -31.86 0.21 -16.72
C ILE A 279 -33.25 0.33 -17.34
N VAL A 280 -34.22 -0.32 -16.69
CA VAL A 280 -35.68 -0.21 -16.99
C VAL A 280 -36.39 0.29 -15.75
N LYS A 281 -37.10 1.42 -15.87
CA LYS A 281 -37.89 1.97 -14.78
C LYS A 281 -39.38 1.56 -14.96
N LYS A 282 -39.98 0.95 -13.93
CA LYS A 282 -41.40 0.58 -13.88
C LYS A 282 -42.00 1.17 -12.61
N GLY A 283 -42.78 2.26 -12.75
CA GLY A 283 -43.26 3.04 -11.62
C GLY A 283 -42.05 3.60 -10.81
N ASP A 284 -42.03 3.32 -9.51
CA ASP A 284 -40.97 3.76 -8.61
C ASP A 284 -39.85 2.72 -8.44
N ARG A 285 -39.89 1.62 -9.19
CA ARG A 285 -38.88 0.54 -9.10
C ARG A 285 -38.00 0.54 -10.31
N PHE A 286 -36.69 0.20 -10.06
CA PHE A 286 -35.72 0.01 -11.11
C PHE A 286 -35.46 -1.48 -11.32
N TYR A 287 -35.29 -1.84 -12.58
CA TYR A 287 -34.90 -3.15 -13.09
C TYR A 287 -33.71 -2.97 -14.02
N TYR A 288 -32.97 -4.03 -14.28
CA TYR A 288 -31.90 -4.06 -15.29
C TYR A 288 -32.09 -5.25 -16.21
N LYS A 289 -31.67 -5.10 -17.46
CA LYS A 289 -31.72 -6.18 -18.45
C LYS A 289 -30.59 -7.19 -18.24
N TYR A 290 -30.91 -8.46 -18.40
CA TYR A 290 -29.93 -9.55 -18.39
C TYR A 290 -30.43 -10.69 -19.31
N GLY A 291 -29.76 -10.91 -20.46
CA GLY A 291 -30.27 -11.76 -21.51
C GLY A 291 -31.68 -11.33 -21.95
N ASN A 292 -32.62 -12.24 -21.85
CA ASN A 292 -34.05 -11.98 -22.15
C ASN A 292 -34.88 -11.57 -20.92
N GLU A 293 -34.26 -11.39 -19.75
CA GLU A 293 -34.91 -11.08 -18.49
C GLU A 293 -34.76 -9.63 -18.10
N GLU A 294 -35.74 -9.14 -17.32
CA GLU A 294 -35.63 -7.90 -16.57
C GLU A 294 -35.58 -8.25 -15.07
N ARG A 295 -34.42 -8.12 -14.47
CA ARG A 295 -34.17 -8.45 -13.07
C ARG A 295 -34.41 -7.25 -12.17
N PRO A 296 -35.04 -7.43 -11.00
CA PRO A 296 -35.21 -6.32 -10.06
C PRO A 296 -33.90 -5.83 -9.52
N MET A 297 -33.70 -4.53 -9.47
CA MET A 297 -32.55 -3.90 -8.85
C MET A 297 -32.73 -3.85 -7.33
N LEU A 298 -31.71 -4.25 -6.57
CA LEU A 298 -31.72 -4.09 -5.13
C LEU A 298 -31.53 -2.60 -4.80
N THR A 299 -32.45 -2.05 -4.03
CA THR A 299 -32.42 -0.66 -3.57
C THR A 299 -32.35 -0.64 -2.05
N SER A 300 -31.44 0.12 -1.49
CA SER A 300 -31.29 0.32 -0.05
C SER A 300 -30.89 1.75 0.29
N ALA A 301 -30.90 2.09 1.58
CA ALA A 301 -30.45 3.40 2.06
C ALA A 301 -29.16 3.24 2.85
N ILE A 302 -28.15 4.03 2.49
CA ILE A 302 -26.90 4.14 3.27
C ILE A 302 -26.89 5.48 4.00
N LYS A 303 -26.69 5.43 5.31
CA LYS A 303 -26.51 6.58 6.17
C LYS A 303 -25.03 6.84 6.42
N VAL A 304 -24.61 8.08 6.22
CA VAL A 304 -23.25 8.54 6.45
C VAL A 304 -23.28 9.67 7.46
N PRO A 305 -23.07 9.36 8.74
CA PRO A 305 -22.92 10.37 9.78
C PRO A 305 -21.61 11.14 9.60
N TYR A 306 -21.63 12.43 9.87
CA TYR A 306 -20.43 13.25 9.79
C TYR A 306 -20.42 14.34 10.86
N ARG A 307 -19.23 14.79 11.26
CA ARG A 307 -19.07 15.89 12.18
C ARG A 307 -19.34 17.22 11.46
N ALA A 308 -20.32 17.97 11.93
CA ALA A 308 -20.64 19.33 11.49
C ALA A 308 -20.23 20.35 12.56
N ALA A 309 -20.34 21.65 12.25
CA ALA A 309 -19.97 22.73 13.17
C ALA A 309 -20.73 22.67 14.51
N ASN A 310 -22.00 22.24 14.48
CA ASN A 310 -22.90 22.23 15.65
C ASN A 310 -23.21 20.80 16.15
N GLY A 311 -22.30 19.85 15.97
CA GLY A 311 -22.48 18.46 16.41
C GLY A 311 -22.49 17.46 15.26
N MET A 312 -23.13 16.31 15.46
CA MET A 312 -23.23 15.29 14.41
C MET A 312 -24.40 15.58 13.47
N ALA A 313 -24.16 15.42 12.18
CA ALA A 313 -25.17 15.46 11.11
C ALA A 313 -25.12 14.14 10.31
N GLU A 314 -26.09 13.90 9.43
CA GLU A 314 -26.17 12.67 8.63
C GLU A 314 -26.62 13.00 7.20
N LYS A 315 -25.96 12.38 6.21
CA LYS A 315 -26.46 12.29 4.83
C LYS A 315 -26.97 10.88 4.56
N THR A 316 -28.14 10.78 3.93
CA THR A 316 -28.73 9.50 3.53
C THR A 316 -28.73 9.41 2.00
N PHE A 317 -28.19 8.32 1.47
CA PHE A 317 -28.11 8.03 0.05
C PHE A 317 -28.97 6.83 -0.29
N THR A 318 -29.85 6.95 -1.30
CA THR A 318 -30.50 5.79 -1.90
C THR A 318 -29.51 5.14 -2.86
N VAL A 319 -29.10 3.90 -2.56
CA VAL A 319 -28.10 3.18 -3.33
C VAL A 319 -28.71 2.00 -4.06
N TYR A 320 -28.09 1.63 -5.17
CA TYR A 320 -28.57 0.62 -6.10
C TYR A 320 -27.51 -0.45 -6.33
N ARG A 321 -27.96 -1.70 -6.50
CA ARG A 321 -27.08 -2.84 -6.73
C ARG A 321 -27.71 -3.80 -7.73
N THR A 322 -26.91 -4.29 -8.68
CA THR A 322 -27.21 -5.43 -9.53
C THR A 322 -26.50 -6.68 -9.00
N HIS A 323 -26.61 -7.81 -9.68
CA HIS A 323 -25.83 -9.00 -9.33
C HIS A 323 -24.33 -8.86 -9.66
N HIS A 324 -23.96 -7.89 -10.51
CA HIS A 324 -22.56 -7.53 -10.76
C HIS A 324 -21.94 -6.69 -9.63
N GLY A 325 -22.77 -6.01 -8.82
CA GLY A 325 -22.26 -5.20 -7.71
C GLY A 325 -23.02 -3.87 -7.52
N PRO A 326 -22.48 -2.99 -6.68
CA PRO A 326 -23.08 -1.66 -6.47
C PRO A 326 -22.90 -0.77 -7.70
N ILE A 327 -23.87 0.12 -7.90
CA ILE A 327 -23.78 1.18 -8.91
C ILE A 327 -22.86 2.29 -8.39
N ILE A 328 -21.87 2.69 -9.19
CA ILE A 328 -20.86 3.68 -8.81
C ILE A 328 -20.93 4.97 -9.65
N SER A 329 -21.57 4.92 -10.81
CA SER A 329 -21.69 6.06 -11.72
C SER A 329 -22.71 5.78 -12.83
N ALA A 330 -22.88 6.73 -13.76
CA ALA A 330 -23.60 6.52 -15.01
C ALA A 330 -22.84 7.15 -16.18
N THR A 331 -23.06 6.60 -17.38
CA THR A 331 -22.49 7.12 -18.63
C THR A 331 -23.40 8.19 -19.25
N LYS A 332 -22.90 8.93 -20.25
CA LYS A 332 -23.66 9.97 -20.94
C LYS A 332 -24.91 9.45 -21.66
N ASP A 333 -24.88 8.21 -22.12
CA ASP A 333 -26.01 7.49 -22.76
C ASP A 333 -26.92 6.78 -21.75
N ASN A 334 -26.83 7.20 -20.48
CA ASN A 334 -27.67 6.76 -19.37
C ASN A 334 -27.59 5.25 -19.05
N LYS A 335 -26.44 4.62 -19.34
CA LYS A 335 -26.11 3.31 -18.78
C LYS A 335 -25.59 3.50 -17.36
N TRP A 336 -26.02 2.68 -16.42
CA TRP A 336 -25.48 2.71 -15.07
C TRP A 336 -24.26 1.77 -14.98
N VAL A 337 -23.27 2.17 -14.21
CA VAL A 337 -22.03 1.41 -14.09
C VAL A 337 -22.02 0.67 -12.76
N ALA A 338 -22.16 -0.65 -12.82
CA ALA A 338 -21.91 -1.54 -11.70
C ALA A 338 -20.42 -1.96 -11.70
N ILE A 339 -19.90 -2.31 -10.53
CA ILE A 339 -18.52 -2.76 -10.40
C ILE A 339 -18.45 -4.08 -9.61
N ARG A 340 -17.65 -5.02 -10.09
CA ARG A 340 -17.41 -6.33 -9.48
C ARG A 340 -15.94 -6.51 -9.14
N MET A 341 -15.66 -6.93 -7.91
CA MET A 341 -14.31 -7.15 -7.38
C MET A 341 -14.33 -8.22 -6.30
N MET A 342 -13.16 -8.61 -5.80
CA MET A 342 -13.00 -9.57 -4.70
C MET A 342 -13.63 -9.04 -3.40
N GLN A 343 -14.48 -9.85 -2.75
CA GLN A 343 -15.23 -9.49 -1.54
C GLN A 343 -15.33 -10.69 -0.57
N ASP A 344 -14.19 -11.32 -0.23
CA ASP A 344 -14.14 -12.44 0.72
C ASP A 344 -13.19 -12.15 1.88
N PRO A 345 -13.62 -11.34 2.86
CA PRO A 345 -12.74 -10.92 3.96
C PRO A 345 -12.32 -12.08 4.88
N VAL A 346 -13.15 -13.11 5.02
CA VAL A 346 -12.81 -14.29 5.84
C VAL A 346 -11.66 -15.06 5.23
N LYS A 347 -11.70 -15.32 3.92
CA LYS A 347 -10.56 -15.96 3.22
C LYS A 347 -9.34 -15.05 3.20
N ALA A 348 -9.52 -13.73 3.04
CA ALA A 348 -8.42 -12.78 3.04
C ALA A 348 -7.65 -12.79 4.37
N LEU A 349 -8.34 -12.75 5.52
CA LEU A 349 -7.70 -12.89 6.83
C LEU A 349 -7.09 -14.29 7.02
N THR A 350 -7.76 -15.35 6.55
CA THR A 350 -7.22 -16.70 6.60
C THR A 350 -5.91 -16.80 5.83
N GLN A 351 -5.85 -16.33 4.58
CA GLN A 351 -4.64 -16.33 3.77
C GLN A 351 -3.53 -15.52 4.43
N SER A 352 -3.84 -14.31 4.89
CA SER A 352 -2.87 -13.39 5.50
C SER A 352 -2.27 -13.94 6.78
N TYR A 353 -3.07 -14.60 7.61
CA TYR A 353 -2.57 -15.18 8.85
C TYR A 353 -1.81 -16.47 8.61
N THR A 354 -2.37 -17.42 7.85
CA THR A 354 -1.79 -18.77 7.70
C THR A 354 -0.45 -18.75 6.95
N ARG A 355 -0.24 -17.83 6.02
CA ARG A 355 1.06 -17.69 5.33
C ARG A 355 2.21 -17.33 6.28
N THR A 356 1.94 -16.66 7.42
CA THR A 356 2.98 -16.31 8.40
C THR A 356 3.60 -17.54 9.07
N LYS A 357 2.93 -18.69 9.01
CA LYS A 357 3.36 -19.97 9.57
C LYS A 357 3.86 -20.95 8.51
N ALA A 358 3.82 -20.59 7.22
CA ALA A 358 4.30 -21.44 6.13
C ALA A 358 5.82 -21.68 6.24
N LYS A 359 6.25 -22.93 6.12
CA LYS A 359 7.65 -23.35 6.32
C LYS A 359 8.41 -23.58 5.01
N ASN A 360 7.71 -23.66 3.89
CA ASN A 360 8.28 -23.94 2.59
C ASN A 360 7.33 -23.45 1.48
N TYR A 361 7.80 -23.56 0.23
CA TYR A 361 7.05 -23.18 -0.96
C TYR A 361 5.67 -23.86 -1.04
N GLU A 362 5.59 -25.17 -0.78
CA GLU A 362 4.33 -25.92 -0.94
C GLU A 362 3.28 -25.47 0.10
N GLU A 363 3.70 -25.21 1.35
CA GLU A 363 2.80 -24.69 2.37
C GLU A 363 2.35 -23.26 2.04
N PHE A 364 3.26 -22.44 1.52
CA PHE A 364 2.94 -21.07 1.11
C PHE A 364 1.98 -21.07 -0.09
N LYS A 365 2.24 -21.88 -1.13
CA LYS A 365 1.37 -22.02 -2.30
C LYS A 365 -0.06 -22.41 -1.92
N ARG A 366 -0.24 -23.34 -0.95
CA ARG A 366 -1.58 -23.69 -0.46
C ARG A 366 -2.35 -22.48 0.11
N THR A 367 -1.67 -21.52 0.71
CA THR A 367 -2.35 -20.29 1.16
C THR A 367 -2.79 -19.42 -0.02
N MET A 368 -2.05 -19.42 -1.12
CA MET A 368 -2.39 -18.66 -2.33
C MET A 368 -3.64 -19.22 -3.04
N GLU A 369 -3.96 -20.50 -2.86
CA GLU A 369 -5.16 -21.14 -3.39
C GLU A 369 -6.47 -20.61 -2.76
N LEU A 370 -6.39 -19.79 -1.74
CA LEU A 370 -7.54 -19.05 -1.21
C LEU A 370 -8.00 -17.88 -2.12
N HIS A 371 -7.18 -17.49 -3.08
CA HIS A 371 -7.49 -16.50 -4.11
C HIS A 371 -7.96 -15.15 -3.56
N THR A 372 -7.19 -14.54 -2.68
CA THR A 372 -7.56 -13.24 -2.08
C THR A 372 -6.58 -12.09 -2.36
N ASN A 373 -5.55 -12.33 -3.18
CA ASN A 373 -4.66 -11.27 -3.67
C ASN A 373 -5.15 -10.78 -5.04
N SER A 374 -6.10 -9.87 -5.06
CA SER A 374 -6.66 -9.28 -6.28
C SER A 374 -5.78 -8.19 -6.89
N SER A 375 -4.94 -7.53 -6.10
CA SER A 375 -4.15 -6.37 -6.54
C SER A 375 -2.66 -6.46 -6.19
N ASN A 376 -2.19 -7.65 -5.76
CA ASN A 376 -0.81 -7.82 -5.34
C ASN A 376 -0.15 -9.05 -5.98
N ASN A 377 1.08 -8.87 -6.47
CA ASN A 377 2.01 -9.96 -6.72
C ASN A 377 2.71 -10.36 -5.41
N THR A 378 3.25 -11.57 -5.36
CA THR A 378 4.06 -12.03 -4.23
C THR A 378 5.41 -12.54 -4.70
N ILE A 379 6.48 -12.02 -4.10
CA ILE A 379 7.83 -12.53 -4.21
C ILE A 379 8.13 -13.35 -2.96
N PHE A 380 8.62 -14.56 -3.14
CA PHE A 380 8.85 -15.55 -2.10
C PHE A 380 10.27 -16.09 -2.13
N ALA A 381 10.83 -16.41 -0.96
CA ALA A 381 12.04 -17.20 -0.82
C ALA A 381 11.96 -18.07 0.43
N ASP A 382 12.63 -19.24 0.43
CA ASP A 382 12.67 -20.13 1.59
C ASP A 382 14.06 -20.70 1.92
N SER A 383 14.18 -21.31 3.09
CA SER A 383 15.40 -21.94 3.60
C SER A 383 15.80 -23.22 2.86
N SER A 384 14.92 -23.77 2.04
CA SER A 384 15.23 -24.87 1.12
C SER A 384 15.88 -24.39 -0.19
N GLY A 385 16.01 -23.06 -0.35
CA GLY A 385 16.61 -22.42 -1.50
C GLY A 385 15.65 -22.11 -2.65
N ASN A 386 14.33 -22.34 -2.44
CA ASN A 386 13.34 -21.96 -3.43
C ASN A 386 13.13 -20.46 -3.47
N ILE A 387 12.98 -19.94 -4.69
CA ILE A 387 12.50 -18.58 -4.96
C ILE A 387 11.29 -18.67 -5.88
N ALA A 388 10.23 -17.87 -5.60
CA ALA A 388 9.04 -17.89 -6.43
C ALA A 388 8.44 -16.50 -6.64
N TYR A 389 7.81 -16.33 -7.81
CA TYR A 389 6.94 -15.21 -8.14
C TYR A 389 5.53 -15.74 -8.33
N PHE A 390 4.59 -15.19 -7.58
CA PHE A 390 3.15 -15.38 -7.79
C PHE A 390 2.56 -14.08 -8.31
N HIS A 391 1.90 -14.13 -9.45
CA HIS A 391 1.05 -13.04 -9.89
C HIS A 391 -0.15 -12.89 -8.97
N GLY A 392 -0.95 -11.82 -9.09
CA GLY A 392 -2.22 -11.73 -8.38
C GLY A 392 -3.02 -13.04 -8.55
N ASN A 393 -3.59 -13.56 -7.48
CA ASN A 393 -4.22 -14.88 -7.51
C ASN A 393 -5.75 -14.86 -7.55
N PHE A 394 -6.36 -13.68 -7.53
CA PHE A 394 -7.79 -13.49 -7.80
C PHE A 394 -7.95 -12.99 -9.23
N ILE A 395 -7.98 -13.91 -10.19
CA ILE A 395 -8.15 -13.58 -11.61
C ILE A 395 -9.43 -14.24 -12.10
N PRO A 396 -10.48 -13.47 -12.39
CA PRO A 396 -11.71 -14.04 -12.94
C PRO A 396 -11.48 -14.71 -14.28
N ARG A 397 -12.06 -15.91 -14.45
CA ARG A 397 -12.10 -16.60 -15.74
C ARG A 397 -13.18 -15.94 -16.61
N ARG A 398 -12.76 -15.33 -17.70
CA ARG A 398 -13.59 -14.51 -18.57
C ARG A 398 -13.65 -15.07 -19.98
N ASN A 399 -14.67 -14.65 -20.75
CA ASN A 399 -14.74 -14.93 -22.17
C ASN A 399 -13.62 -14.19 -22.92
N PRO A 400 -12.67 -14.89 -23.58
CA PRO A 400 -11.53 -14.25 -24.25
C PRO A 400 -11.89 -13.43 -25.49
N LYS A 401 -13.13 -13.52 -25.97
CA LYS A 401 -13.63 -12.76 -27.13
C LYS A 401 -14.09 -11.36 -26.77
N VAL A 402 -14.25 -11.07 -25.48
CA VAL A 402 -14.68 -9.76 -24.95
C VAL A 402 -13.46 -8.91 -24.61
N ASP A 403 -13.53 -7.61 -24.91
CA ASP A 403 -12.50 -6.65 -24.53
C ASP A 403 -12.69 -6.18 -23.09
N TRP A 404 -12.07 -6.88 -22.15
CA TRP A 404 -12.14 -6.62 -20.71
C TRP A 404 -11.34 -5.38 -20.25
N THR A 405 -10.60 -4.75 -21.15
CA THR A 405 -9.91 -3.48 -20.83
C THR A 405 -10.87 -2.29 -20.74
N LYS A 406 -12.13 -2.50 -21.01
CA LYS A 406 -13.22 -1.52 -21.03
C LYS A 406 -14.41 -2.04 -20.22
N PRO A 407 -15.31 -1.14 -19.77
CA PRO A 407 -16.60 -1.58 -19.24
C PRO A 407 -17.36 -2.45 -20.24
N VAL A 408 -17.87 -3.60 -19.79
CA VAL A 408 -18.57 -4.59 -20.61
C VAL A 408 -20.10 -4.41 -20.51
N ASP A 409 -20.85 -4.97 -21.47
CA ASP A 409 -22.33 -4.92 -21.45
C ASP A 409 -22.87 -5.85 -20.36
N GLY A 410 -23.42 -5.28 -19.27
CA GLY A 410 -24.02 -6.02 -18.17
C GLY A 410 -25.28 -6.78 -18.53
N SER A 411 -25.90 -6.51 -19.69
CA SER A 411 -27.06 -7.26 -20.18
C SER A 411 -26.69 -8.56 -20.94
N ASP A 412 -25.42 -8.76 -21.32
CA ASP A 412 -24.95 -9.92 -22.06
C ASP A 412 -24.44 -11.01 -21.09
N PRO A 413 -25.07 -12.20 -21.03
CA PRO A 413 -24.58 -13.31 -20.20
C PRO A 413 -23.16 -13.81 -20.54
N GLU A 414 -22.64 -13.51 -21.74
CA GLU A 414 -21.27 -13.85 -22.11
C GLU A 414 -20.20 -13.02 -21.36
N THR A 415 -20.62 -11.95 -20.68
CA THR A 415 -19.75 -11.14 -19.83
C THR A 415 -19.70 -11.61 -18.37
N GLU A 416 -20.29 -12.74 -18.03
CA GLU A 416 -20.21 -13.31 -16.68
C GLU A 416 -18.82 -13.90 -16.37
N TRP A 417 -18.43 -13.79 -15.11
CA TRP A 417 -17.31 -14.54 -14.57
C TRP A 417 -17.66 -16.04 -14.48
N ARG A 418 -16.77 -16.87 -14.97
CA ARG A 418 -16.95 -18.34 -14.99
C ARG A 418 -16.04 -19.03 -13.97
N GLY A 419 -15.92 -18.47 -12.76
CA GLY A 419 -14.99 -18.87 -11.70
C GLY A 419 -13.68 -18.09 -11.76
N LEU A 420 -12.63 -18.62 -11.14
CA LEU A 420 -11.29 -18.03 -11.11
C LEU A 420 -10.29 -18.91 -11.85
N LEU A 421 -9.21 -18.32 -12.34
CA LEU A 421 -8.01 -19.08 -12.74
C LEU A 421 -7.39 -19.68 -11.48
N SER A 422 -6.91 -20.91 -11.56
CA SER A 422 -6.10 -21.50 -10.49
C SER A 422 -4.74 -20.79 -10.37
N VAL A 423 -4.04 -21.00 -9.27
CA VAL A 423 -2.70 -20.44 -9.06
C VAL A 423 -1.75 -20.89 -10.20
N ASP A 424 -1.88 -22.14 -10.67
CA ASP A 424 -1.04 -22.67 -11.75
C ASP A 424 -1.44 -22.17 -13.16
N GLU A 425 -2.65 -21.68 -13.35
CA GLU A 425 -3.10 -21.03 -14.59
C GLU A 425 -2.74 -19.52 -14.62
N SER A 426 -2.29 -18.97 -13.50
CA SER A 426 -1.81 -17.57 -13.40
C SER A 426 -0.31 -17.50 -13.66
N PRO A 427 0.27 -16.37 -14.05
CA PRO A 427 1.71 -16.24 -14.18
C PRO A 427 2.43 -16.60 -12.87
N LEU A 428 3.16 -17.70 -12.88
CA LEU A 428 3.87 -18.30 -11.77
C LEU A 428 5.30 -18.63 -12.19
N LEU A 429 6.29 -18.31 -11.35
CA LEU A 429 7.66 -18.79 -11.51
C LEU A 429 8.10 -19.50 -10.25
N LEU A 430 8.77 -20.63 -10.43
CA LEU A 430 9.49 -21.34 -9.38
C LEU A 430 10.90 -21.64 -9.87
N ASN A 431 11.91 -21.20 -9.15
CA ASN A 431 13.32 -21.45 -9.38
C ASN A 431 13.75 -21.21 -10.86
N PRO A 432 13.54 -20.01 -11.42
CA PRO A 432 13.89 -19.74 -12.80
C PRO A 432 15.40 -19.92 -13.04
N ALA A 433 15.79 -20.35 -14.25
CA ALA A 433 17.17 -20.60 -14.62
C ALA A 433 18.09 -19.36 -14.52
N SER A 434 17.53 -18.15 -14.55
CA SER A 434 18.24 -16.89 -14.27
C SER A 434 18.87 -16.85 -12.87
N GLY A 435 18.31 -17.61 -11.91
CA GLY A 435 18.73 -17.63 -10.51
C GLY A 435 18.32 -16.37 -9.74
N TRP A 436 17.43 -15.57 -10.30
CA TRP A 436 16.80 -14.41 -9.67
C TRP A 436 15.42 -14.15 -10.24
N LEU A 437 14.59 -13.51 -9.47
CA LEU A 437 13.32 -12.96 -9.91
C LEU A 437 13.00 -11.68 -9.16
N TYR A 438 12.18 -10.83 -9.76
CA TYR A 438 11.80 -9.54 -9.17
C TYR A 438 10.40 -9.11 -9.62
N ASN A 439 9.87 -8.13 -8.91
CA ASN A 439 8.80 -7.26 -9.40
C ASN A 439 8.97 -5.84 -8.83
N SER A 440 8.76 -4.86 -9.70
CA SER A 440 8.78 -3.43 -9.40
C SER A 440 7.48 -2.76 -9.90
N ASN A 441 6.34 -3.43 -9.74
CA ASN A 441 5.01 -3.06 -10.23
C ASN A 441 4.88 -3.01 -11.75
N ASN A 442 5.78 -3.65 -12.45
CA ASN A 442 5.73 -3.90 -13.88
C ASN A 442 5.01 -5.23 -14.17
N TYR A 443 4.78 -5.51 -15.44
CA TYR A 443 4.16 -6.76 -15.87
C TYR A 443 5.02 -8.00 -15.52
N PRO A 444 4.46 -9.22 -15.50
CA PRO A 444 5.22 -10.44 -15.16
C PRO A 444 6.21 -10.88 -16.25
N TRP A 445 6.11 -10.36 -17.46
CA TRP A 445 6.85 -10.82 -18.65
C TRP A 445 8.35 -10.50 -18.66
N SER A 446 8.85 -9.78 -17.63
CA SER A 446 10.26 -9.49 -17.43
C SER A 446 10.77 -9.92 -16.04
N ALA A 447 9.94 -10.57 -15.24
CA ALA A 447 10.18 -10.88 -13.82
C ALA A 447 11.45 -11.71 -13.54
N ALA A 448 11.99 -12.43 -14.54
CA ALA A 448 13.19 -13.25 -14.40
C ALA A 448 14.07 -13.19 -15.68
N GLY A 449 14.07 -12.06 -16.41
CA GLY A 449 14.76 -11.91 -17.68
C GLY A 449 14.31 -12.93 -18.71
N PRO A 450 15.26 -13.67 -19.35
CA PRO A 450 14.90 -14.69 -20.35
C PRO A 450 14.04 -15.85 -19.81
N SER A 451 14.02 -16.04 -18.49
CA SER A 451 13.25 -17.09 -17.80
C SER A 451 11.85 -16.62 -17.39
N SER A 452 11.43 -15.45 -17.80
CA SER A 452 10.11 -14.88 -17.46
C SER A 452 8.97 -15.64 -18.12
N PRO A 453 7.74 -15.57 -17.58
CA PRO A 453 6.54 -16.08 -18.24
C PRO A 453 6.36 -15.41 -19.60
N LYS A 454 5.79 -16.12 -20.56
CA LYS A 454 5.50 -15.56 -21.89
C LYS A 454 4.05 -15.10 -21.95
N LYS A 455 3.83 -13.87 -22.36
CA LYS A 455 2.48 -13.28 -22.48
C LYS A 455 1.55 -14.12 -23.36
N SER A 456 2.09 -14.80 -24.39
CA SER A 456 1.32 -15.67 -25.29
C SER A 456 0.69 -16.89 -24.63
N ASP A 457 1.19 -17.29 -23.46
CA ASP A 457 0.76 -18.52 -22.78
C ASP A 457 -0.46 -18.27 -21.86
N TYR A 458 -0.88 -17.00 -21.71
CA TYR A 458 -1.94 -16.57 -20.81
C TYR A 458 -3.05 -15.81 -21.54
N PRO A 459 -4.28 -15.81 -21.03
CA PRO A 459 -5.36 -14.97 -21.54
C PRO A 459 -4.97 -13.48 -21.58
N VAL A 460 -5.44 -12.76 -22.59
CA VAL A 460 -5.10 -11.34 -22.82
C VAL A 460 -5.44 -10.45 -21.62
N TYR A 461 -6.47 -10.81 -20.87
CA TYR A 461 -6.97 -10.05 -19.72
C TYR A 461 -6.23 -10.31 -18.40
N VAL A 462 -5.18 -11.14 -18.36
CA VAL A 462 -4.50 -11.51 -17.11
C VAL A 462 -3.75 -10.34 -16.49
N ASP A 463 -3.12 -9.51 -17.32
CA ASP A 463 -2.35 -8.35 -16.85
C ASP A 463 -2.40 -7.22 -17.86
N SER A 464 -2.71 -6.02 -17.39
CA SER A 464 -2.75 -4.76 -18.15
C SER A 464 -1.49 -3.90 -17.97
N GLY A 465 -0.50 -4.37 -17.20
CA GLY A 465 0.72 -3.64 -16.86
C GLY A 465 1.64 -3.41 -18.05
N VAL A 466 2.59 -2.53 -17.81
CA VAL A 466 3.66 -2.16 -18.74
C VAL A 466 5.01 -2.26 -18.05
N GLU A 467 6.09 -2.28 -18.83
CA GLU A 467 7.43 -2.17 -18.29
C GLU A 467 7.67 -0.76 -17.78
N SER A 468 8.45 -0.65 -16.72
CA SER A 468 8.78 0.62 -16.07
C SER A 468 10.28 0.89 -16.06
N ALA A 469 10.68 2.15 -15.87
CA ALA A 469 12.08 2.50 -15.70
C ALA A 469 12.71 1.79 -14.48
N ARG A 470 11.92 1.54 -13.39
CA ARG A 470 12.38 0.75 -12.25
C ARG A 470 12.57 -0.73 -12.60
N GLY A 471 11.67 -1.32 -13.40
CA GLY A 471 11.80 -2.70 -13.86
C GLY A 471 13.07 -2.90 -14.68
N LEU A 472 13.35 -1.99 -15.63
CA LEU A 472 14.60 -2.01 -16.40
C LEU A 472 15.84 -1.85 -15.50
N HIS A 473 15.76 -1.01 -14.48
CA HIS A 473 16.84 -0.85 -13.50
C HIS A 473 17.07 -2.13 -12.66
N ALA A 474 15.97 -2.77 -12.21
CA ALA A 474 16.07 -4.02 -11.48
C ALA A 474 16.78 -5.11 -12.30
N ILE A 475 16.45 -5.27 -13.58
CA ILE A 475 17.16 -6.20 -14.48
C ILE A 475 18.65 -5.86 -14.53
N ARG A 476 19.00 -4.58 -14.71
CA ARG A 476 20.39 -4.11 -14.82
C ARG A 476 21.25 -4.48 -13.61
N VAL A 477 20.71 -4.40 -12.39
CA VAL A 477 21.46 -4.73 -11.16
C VAL A 477 21.49 -6.22 -10.85
N LEU A 478 20.58 -7.00 -11.43
CA LEU A 478 20.46 -8.44 -11.19
C LEU A 478 21.15 -9.29 -12.25
N GLU A 479 21.14 -8.82 -13.51
CA GLU A 479 21.67 -9.56 -14.63
C GLU A 479 23.18 -9.79 -14.48
N ASN A 480 23.63 -10.99 -14.82
CA ASN A 480 25.05 -11.39 -14.81
C ASN A 480 25.76 -11.37 -13.44
N LYS A 481 25.06 -11.16 -12.34
CA LYS A 481 25.64 -11.20 -10.99
C LYS A 481 25.40 -12.55 -10.33
N LYS A 482 26.45 -13.17 -9.77
CA LYS A 482 26.48 -14.56 -9.26
C LYS A 482 27.03 -14.70 -7.83
N ASP A 483 27.25 -13.61 -7.14
CA ASP A 483 27.91 -13.58 -5.82
C ASP A 483 27.17 -12.68 -4.81
N PHE A 484 25.86 -12.65 -4.90
CA PHE A 484 25.06 -11.82 -4.00
C PHE A 484 25.29 -12.17 -2.52
N THR A 485 25.30 -11.14 -1.70
CA THR A 485 25.27 -11.19 -0.24
C THR A 485 24.18 -10.24 0.25
N VAL A 486 23.88 -10.26 1.55
CA VAL A 486 22.98 -9.26 2.15
C VAL A 486 23.40 -7.84 1.79
N ASP A 487 24.70 -7.51 1.98
CA ASP A 487 25.22 -6.17 1.69
C ASP A 487 25.12 -5.80 0.21
N SER A 488 25.42 -6.73 -0.69
CA SER A 488 25.35 -6.44 -2.12
C SER A 488 23.91 -6.38 -2.65
N LEU A 489 22.95 -7.03 -2.01
CA LEU A 489 21.52 -6.88 -2.34
C LEU A 489 20.97 -5.55 -1.80
N ILE A 490 21.42 -5.10 -0.61
CA ILE A 490 21.14 -3.74 -0.12
C ILE A 490 21.71 -2.71 -1.11
N ALA A 491 22.98 -2.87 -1.53
CA ALA A 491 23.58 -1.96 -2.51
C ALA A 491 22.81 -1.93 -3.84
N ALA A 492 22.29 -3.07 -4.31
CA ALA A 492 21.44 -3.15 -5.49
C ALA A 492 20.11 -2.41 -5.30
N ALA A 493 19.46 -2.56 -4.13
CA ALA A 493 18.22 -1.86 -3.79
C ALA A 493 18.40 -0.32 -3.73
N TYR A 494 19.59 0.14 -3.44
CA TYR A 494 19.97 1.56 -3.38
C TYR A 494 20.86 2.01 -4.54
N ASP A 495 20.95 1.23 -5.64
CA ASP A 495 21.68 1.67 -6.81
C ASP A 495 21.09 2.98 -7.35
N SER A 496 21.97 3.94 -7.62
CA SER A 496 21.60 5.33 -7.89
C SER A 496 21.31 5.66 -9.35
N TYR A 497 21.40 4.69 -10.24
CA TYR A 497 21.21 4.90 -11.66
C TYR A 497 19.77 5.28 -12.03
N LEU A 498 19.61 6.12 -13.06
CA LEU A 498 18.30 6.65 -13.48
C LEU A 498 18.03 6.37 -14.97
N PRO A 499 17.52 5.19 -15.34
CA PRO A 499 17.30 4.78 -16.73
C PRO A 499 16.40 5.71 -17.54
N TRP A 500 15.49 6.42 -16.91
CA TRP A 500 14.61 7.37 -17.61
C TRP A 500 15.42 8.47 -18.29
N PHE A 501 16.48 8.96 -17.65
CA PHE A 501 17.35 10.00 -18.17
C PHE A 501 18.34 9.46 -19.21
N GLU A 502 18.79 8.19 -19.09
CA GLU A 502 19.54 7.50 -20.14
C GLU A 502 18.80 7.55 -21.48
N LYS A 503 17.48 7.34 -21.44
CA LYS A 503 16.63 7.33 -22.63
C LYS A 503 16.36 8.73 -23.20
N THR A 504 16.25 9.76 -22.36
CA THR A 504 15.69 11.05 -22.75
C THR A 504 16.72 12.17 -22.93
N ILE A 505 17.79 12.22 -22.14
CA ILE A 505 18.83 13.25 -22.22
C ILE A 505 19.56 13.29 -23.58
N PRO A 506 19.88 12.17 -24.24
CA PRO A 506 20.54 12.23 -25.56
C PRO A 506 19.75 13.06 -26.60
N LYS A 507 18.43 13.00 -26.56
CA LYS A 507 17.57 13.80 -27.46
C LYS A 507 17.66 15.31 -27.17
N LEU A 508 17.70 15.67 -25.88
CA LEU A 508 17.88 17.06 -25.45
C LEU A 508 19.25 17.60 -25.89
N ILE A 509 20.31 16.85 -25.65
CA ILE A 509 21.67 17.24 -26.04
C ILE A 509 21.76 17.43 -27.58
N ASN A 510 21.23 16.47 -28.35
CA ASN A 510 21.20 16.54 -29.80
C ASN A 510 20.41 17.77 -30.31
N ALA A 511 19.29 18.10 -29.66
CA ALA A 511 18.52 19.29 -30.00
C ALA A 511 19.33 20.57 -29.81
N TRP A 512 20.10 20.69 -28.73
CA TRP A 512 20.99 21.84 -28.49
C TRP A 512 22.19 21.85 -29.43
N ASP A 513 22.81 20.72 -29.76
CA ASP A 513 23.97 20.60 -30.63
C ASP A 513 23.62 21.15 -32.03
N ARG A 514 22.40 20.94 -32.52
CA ARG A 514 21.91 21.38 -33.83
C ARG A 514 21.52 22.84 -33.89
N LEU A 515 21.48 23.56 -32.76
CA LEU A 515 21.20 25.01 -32.83
C LEU A 515 22.31 25.77 -33.53
N PRO A 516 21.96 26.79 -34.35
CA PRO A 516 22.93 27.75 -34.87
C PRO A 516 23.68 28.45 -33.75
N SER A 517 24.93 28.82 -33.98
CA SER A 517 25.73 29.57 -33.00
C SER A 517 25.13 30.91 -32.61
N SER A 518 24.28 31.48 -33.51
CA SER A 518 23.55 32.73 -33.26
C SER A 518 22.30 32.58 -32.44
N ASP A 519 21.85 31.34 -32.13
CA ASP A 519 20.66 31.12 -31.33
C ASP A 519 20.93 31.50 -29.84
N PRO A 520 20.11 32.38 -29.24
CA PRO A 520 20.30 32.77 -27.83
C PRO A 520 20.35 31.62 -26.85
N SER A 521 19.61 30.52 -27.10
CA SER A 521 19.58 29.33 -26.29
C SER A 521 20.92 28.61 -26.29
N LYS A 522 21.74 28.76 -27.34
CA LYS A 522 23.06 28.16 -27.46
C LYS A 522 23.99 28.64 -26.34
N ALA A 523 24.02 29.96 -26.12
CA ALA A 523 24.81 30.57 -25.05
C ALA A 523 24.16 30.36 -23.66
N LYS A 524 22.83 30.61 -23.55
CA LYS A 524 22.10 30.53 -22.29
C LYS A 524 22.19 29.13 -21.61
N LEU A 525 22.14 28.08 -22.41
CA LEU A 525 22.04 26.69 -21.88
C LEU A 525 23.35 25.92 -21.96
N SER A 526 24.46 26.54 -22.39
CA SER A 526 25.74 25.84 -22.58
C SER A 526 26.26 25.17 -21.32
N GLY A 527 26.17 25.82 -20.16
CA GLY A 527 26.58 25.29 -18.88
C GLY A 527 25.76 24.10 -18.43
N GLN A 528 24.44 24.19 -18.62
CA GLN A 528 23.47 23.13 -18.27
C GLN A 528 23.69 21.88 -19.16
N ILE A 529 23.83 22.07 -20.45
CA ILE A 529 24.09 20.96 -21.40
C ILE A 529 25.45 20.33 -21.16
N THR A 530 26.49 21.12 -20.89
CA THR A 530 27.83 20.58 -20.56
C THR A 530 27.76 19.69 -19.33
N MET A 531 27.03 20.12 -18.31
CA MET A 531 26.84 19.35 -17.07
C MET A 531 26.06 18.06 -17.30
N LEU A 532 24.91 18.12 -18.01
CA LEU A 532 24.11 16.94 -18.33
C LEU A 532 24.85 15.94 -19.23
N ARG A 533 25.72 16.43 -20.14
CA ARG A 533 26.53 15.59 -21.02
C ARG A 533 27.61 14.80 -20.23
N ALA A 534 28.13 15.39 -19.15
CA ALA A 534 29.14 14.78 -18.28
C ALA A 534 28.55 13.95 -17.13
N TRP A 535 27.21 13.97 -16.97
CA TRP A 535 26.56 13.30 -15.87
C TRP A 535 26.53 11.77 -16.07
N ASP A 536 26.89 11.04 -15.03
CA ASP A 536 26.88 9.57 -14.98
C ASP A 536 25.45 8.96 -14.80
N LEU A 537 24.41 9.80 -14.82
CA LEU A 537 23.00 9.44 -14.65
C LEU A 537 22.71 8.86 -13.26
N ARG A 538 23.49 9.24 -12.25
CA ARG A 538 23.34 8.76 -10.87
C ARG A 538 22.92 9.89 -9.95
N TRP A 539 22.01 9.56 -9.04
CA TRP A 539 21.65 10.50 -7.97
C TRP A 539 22.65 10.45 -6.81
N SER A 540 22.84 11.57 -6.17
CA SER A 540 23.46 11.70 -4.84
C SER A 540 22.95 12.99 -4.17
N VAL A 541 23.17 13.14 -2.88
CA VAL A 541 22.80 14.38 -2.16
C VAL A 541 23.55 15.60 -2.70
N ASP A 542 24.77 15.42 -3.19
CA ASP A 542 25.61 16.50 -3.71
C ASP A 542 25.48 16.71 -5.23
N SER A 543 24.64 15.90 -5.90
CA SER A 543 24.49 15.92 -7.36
C SER A 543 23.71 17.14 -7.84
N ILE A 544 24.36 18.09 -8.48
CA ILE A 544 23.73 19.20 -9.18
C ILE A 544 23.02 18.74 -10.45
N PRO A 545 23.60 17.85 -11.31
CA PRO A 545 22.90 17.38 -12.51
C PRO A 545 21.61 16.63 -12.18
N THR A 546 21.50 15.95 -11.04
CA THR A 546 20.22 15.33 -10.61
C THR A 546 19.14 16.38 -10.42
N SER A 547 19.42 17.51 -9.75
CA SER A 547 18.46 18.60 -9.56
C SER A 547 17.97 19.14 -10.90
N LEU A 548 18.91 19.46 -11.79
CA LEU A 548 18.58 20.01 -13.10
C LEU A 548 17.76 19.01 -13.94
N ALA A 549 18.17 17.74 -13.96
CA ALA A 549 17.50 16.69 -14.74
C ALA A 549 16.10 16.42 -14.23
N VAL A 550 15.88 16.33 -12.91
CA VAL A 550 14.54 16.10 -12.33
C VAL A 550 13.61 17.25 -12.65
N PHE A 551 14.04 18.52 -12.44
CA PHE A 551 13.22 19.68 -12.79
C PHE A 551 12.91 19.78 -14.30
N TRP A 552 13.89 19.43 -15.15
CA TRP A 552 13.67 19.32 -16.59
C TRP A 552 12.68 18.21 -16.93
N GLY A 553 12.88 17.02 -16.35
CA GLY A 553 12.03 15.85 -16.57
C GLY A 553 10.58 16.10 -16.21
N GLU A 554 10.33 16.74 -15.05
CA GLU A 554 8.99 17.13 -14.62
C GLU A 554 8.33 18.13 -15.58
N ASP A 555 9.07 19.15 -16.04
CA ASP A 555 8.51 20.16 -16.93
C ASP A 555 8.20 19.60 -18.31
N ILE A 556 9.14 18.87 -18.92
CA ILE A 556 8.91 18.28 -20.25
C ILE A 556 7.82 17.22 -20.24
N GLN A 557 7.76 16.39 -19.19
CA GLN A 557 6.74 15.34 -19.05
C GLN A 557 5.33 15.94 -19.00
N ARG A 558 5.13 17.03 -18.23
CA ARG A 558 3.86 17.77 -18.20
C ARG A 558 3.48 18.34 -19.57
N LYS A 559 4.43 18.96 -20.25
CA LYS A 559 4.21 19.56 -21.57
C LYS A 559 3.80 18.55 -22.64
N VAL A 560 4.40 17.36 -22.63
CA VAL A 560 4.15 16.35 -23.68
C VAL A 560 3.09 15.31 -23.31
N ALA A 561 2.57 15.30 -22.09
CA ALA A 561 1.64 14.28 -21.60
C ALA A 561 0.43 14.06 -22.53
N GLY A 562 -0.19 15.16 -23.00
CA GLY A 562 -1.31 15.11 -23.93
C GLY A 562 -0.92 14.56 -25.31
N ASP A 563 0.24 14.95 -25.81
CA ASP A 563 0.75 14.50 -27.12
C ASP A 563 1.15 13.03 -27.10
N ALA A 564 1.84 12.60 -26.03
CA ALA A 564 2.23 11.21 -25.82
C ALA A 564 0.99 10.29 -25.76
N ARG A 565 -0.04 10.71 -25.00
CA ARG A 565 -1.32 9.98 -24.92
C ARG A 565 -1.99 9.84 -26.28
N ARG A 566 -2.08 10.93 -27.05
CA ARG A 566 -2.65 10.91 -28.42
C ARG A 566 -1.85 10.00 -29.38
N ALA A 567 -0.54 9.91 -29.15
CA ALA A 567 0.34 9.05 -29.94
C ALA A 567 0.35 7.58 -29.49
N GLY A 568 -0.36 7.22 -28.42
CA GLY A 568 -0.33 5.87 -27.81
C GLY A 568 1.04 5.50 -27.27
N MET A 569 1.84 6.47 -26.82
CA MET A 569 3.23 6.27 -26.38
C MET A 569 3.39 6.62 -24.90
N SER A 570 4.37 5.99 -24.23
CA SER A 570 4.84 6.48 -22.94
C SER A 570 5.50 7.85 -23.06
N ALA A 571 5.48 8.66 -22.00
CA ALA A 571 6.13 9.98 -22.05
C ALA A 571 7.63 9.89 -22.38
N PRO A 572 8.44 8.99 -21.79
CA PRO A 572 9.85 8.88 -22.16
C PRO A 572 10.06 8.41 -23.61
N ASP A 573 9.20 7.54 -24.16
CA ASP A 573 9.27 7.14 -25.57
C ASP A 573 8.94 8.31 -26.51
N TYR A 574 7.94 9.09 -26.16
CA TYR A 574 7.57 10.29 -26.92
C TYR A 574 8.70 11.32 -26.87
N ILE A 575 9.26 11.60 -25.70
CA ILE A 575 10.37 12.55 -25.53
C ILE A 575 11.57 12.12 -26.36
N ALA A 576 11.97 10.87 -26.27
CA ALA A 576 13.15 10.34 -26.97
C ALA A 576 12.99 10.33 -28.50
N SER A 577 11.77 10.18 -29.02
CA SER A 577 11.53 10.01 -30.47
C SER A 577 10.89 11.23 -31.14
N LYS A 578 9.86 11.84 -30.52
CA LYS A 578 8.96 12.80 -31.18
C LYS A 578 8.99 14.21 -30.61
N ALA A 579 9.46 14.45 -29.37
CA ALA A 579 9.49 15.80 -28.81
C ALA A 579 10.31 16.75 -29.66
N SER A 580 9.80 17.98 -29.86
CA SER A 580 10.47 19.00 -30.66
C SER A 580 11.68 19.59 -29.92
N ALA A 581 12.66 20.11 -30.66
CA ALA A 581 13.80 20.81 -30.08
C ALA A 581 13.34 21.97 -29.18
N GLU A 582 12.32 22.70 -29.61
CA GLU A 582 11.74 23.80 -28.85
C GLU A 582 11.18 23.34 -27.50
N GLN A 583 10.35 22.27 -27.45
CA GLN A 583 9.81 21.70 -26.20
C GLN A 583 10.93 21.31 -25.23
N LEU A 584 11.96 20.61 -25.72
CA LEU A 584 13.09 20.15 -24.93
C LEU A 584 13.91 21.30 -24.33
N LEU A 585 14.27 22.28 -25.13
CA LEU A 585 15.14 23.39 -24.73
C LEU A 585 14.40 24.41 -23.86
N GLN A 586 13.13 24.71 -24.16
CA GLN A 586 12.31 25.57 -23.30
C GLN A 586 12.10 24.95 -21.93
N SER A 587 11.93 23.61 -21.85
CA SER A 587 11.81 22.93 -20.56
C SER A 587 13.11 22.98 -19.76
N LEU A 588 14.27 22.90 -20.43
CA LEU A 588 15.56 23.05 -19.74
C LEU A 588 15.77 24.48 -19.23
N ALA A 589 15.40 25.48 -20.03
CA ALA A 589 15.43 26.87 -19.61
C ALA A 589 14.52 27.11 -18.39
N SER A 590 13.27 26.62 -18.45
CA SER A 590 12.30 26.73 -17.35
C SER A 590 12.82 26.08 -16.08
N ALA A 591 13.41 24.88 -16.16
CA ALA A 591 13.99 24.17 -15.02
C ALA A 591 15.16 24.97 -14.40
N SER A 592 16.06 25.47 -15.24
CA SER A 592 17.20 26.30 -14.81
C SER A 592 16.74 27.60 -14.14
N ASP A 593 15.78 28.30 -14.74
CA ASP A 593 15.23 29.56 -14.25
C ASP A 593 14.48 29.32 -12.91
N LYS A 594 13.72 28.22 -12.79
CA LYS A 594 13.02 27.84 -11.54
C LYS A 594 14.01 27.54 -10.41
N LEU A 595 15.05 26.75 -10.66
CA LEU A 595 16.08 26.47 -9.65
C LEU A 595 16.76 27.76 -9.19
N ALA A 596 17.10 28.67 -10.11
CA ALA A 596 17.70 29.95 -9.77
C ALA A 596 16.75 30.84 -8.95
N ALA A 597 15.45 30.86 -9.27
CA ALA A 597 14.45 31.63 -8.54
C ALA A 597 14.19 31.09 -7.13
N ASP A 598 14.11 29.77 -6.98
CA ASP A 598 13.79 29.13 -5.71
C ASP A 598 14.99 29.08 -4.77
N PHE A 599 16.21 28.81 -5.30
CA PHE A 599 17.41 28.55 -4.51
C PHE A 599 18.59 29.51 -4.75
N GLY A 600 18.38 30.56 -5.55
CA GLY A 600 19.41 31.57 -5.85
C GLY A 600 20.38 31.18 -6.97
N THR A 601 20.46 29.91 -7.35
CA THR A 601 21.28 29.40 -8.43
C THR A 601 20.70 28.12 -9.03
N TRP A 602 20.87 27.91 -10.32
CA TRP A 602 20.51 26.62 -10.92
C TRP A 602 21.49 25.49 -10.54
N LYS A 603 22.67 25.83 -10.02
CA LYS A 603 23.68 24.87 -9.55
C LYS A 603 23.41 24.44 -8.09
N THR A 604 22.19 24.07 -7.77
CA THR A 604 21.78 23.66 -6.43
C THR A 604 21.91 22.13 -6.29
N PRO A 605 22.65 21.62 -5.29
CA PRO A 605 22.74 20.18 -4.99
C PRO A 605 21.38 19.57 -4.67
N TRP A 606 21.16 18.32 -5.09
CA TRP A 606 19.87 17.64 -4.92
C TRP A 606 19.42 17.53 -3.47
N GLY A 607 20.32 17.23 -2.55
CA GLY A 607 20.02 17.10 -1.13
C GLY A 607 19.62 18.41 -0.43
N GLU A 608 19.87 19.59 -1.03
CA GLU A 608 19.35 20.84 -0.53
C GLU A 608 17.88 21.03 -0.85
N ILE A 609 17.40 20.37 -1.91
CA ILE A 609 16.02 20.42 -2.40
C ILE A 609 15.19 19.30 -1.83
N ASN A 610 15.67 18.06 -1.92
CA ASN A 610 14.94 16.82 -1.65
C ASN A 610 15.16 16.37 -0.20
N ARG A 611 14.10 16.44 0.63
CA ARG A 611 14.21 16.38 2.08
C ARG A 611 13.25 15.38 2.72
N PHE A 612 13.73 14.65 3.72
CA PHE A 612 12.91 13.93 4.69
C PHE A 612 12.63 14.85 5.90
N GLN A 613 11.37 14.96 6.27
CA GLN A 613 10.93 15.71 7.44
C GLN A 613 9.77 15.01 8.13
N ARG A 614 9.85 14.86 9.46
CA ARG A 614 8.75 14.40 10.32
C ARG A 614 8.76 15.25 11.59
N LEU A 615 7.77 16.13 11.77
CA LEU A 615 7.74 17.13 12.86
C LEU A 615 6.68 16.82 13.91
N THR A 616 5.55 16.21 13.52
CA THR A 616 4.38 15.99 14.38
C THR A 616 3.86 14.57 14.22
N ASP A 617 2.88 14.20 15.06
CA ASP A 617 2.11 12.94 15.01
C ASP A 617 0.85 13.03 14.11
N ASP A 618 0.67 14.13 13.40
CA ASP A 618 -0.45 14.29 12.47
C ASP A 618 -0.43 13.22 11.37
N ILE A 619 -1.60 12.74 10.97
CA ILE A 619 -1.75 11.83 9.82
C ILE A 619 -1.32 12.54 8.53
N VAL A 620 -1.72 13.81 8.37
CA VAL A 620 -1.26 14.69 7.30
C VAL A 620 -0.20 15.62 7.87
N HIS A 621 1.08 15.30 7.60
CA HIS A 621 2.21 16.03 8.15
C HIS A 621 2.29 17.47 7.62
N PRO A 622 2.50 18.45 8.48
CA PRO A 622 2.92 19.78 8.06
C PRO A 622 4.40 19.77 7.66
N PHE A 623 4.74 20.49 6.59
CA PHE A 623 6.11 20.65 6.12
C PHE A 623 6.50 22.13 6.08
N THR A 624 7.75 22.43 6.43
CA THR A 624 8.26 23.81 6.43
C THR A 624 9.76 23.85 6.17
N ASP A 625 10.20 24.81 5.37
CA ASP A 625 11.62 25.03 5.10
C ASP A 625 12.42 25.53 6.34
N ALA A 626 11.72 26.10 7.31
CA ALA A 626 12.31 26.55 8.57
C ALA A 626 12.57 25.43 9.59
N GLY A 627 11.90 24.27 9.44
CA GLY A 627 12.06 23.12 10.33
C GLY A 627 13.26 22.23 9.99
N PRO A 628 13.74 21.43 10.96
CA PRO A 628 14.81 20.49 10.71
C PRO A 628 14.39 19.45 9.68
N SER A 629 15.30 19.10 8.77
CA SER A 629 15.07 18.07 7.75
C SER A 629 16.39 17.42 7.34
N ILE A 630 16.32 16.20 6.81
CA ILE A 630 17.46 15.39 6.41
C ILE A 630 17.53 15.34 4.87
N PRO A 631 18.71 15.57 4.24
CA PRO A 631 18.88 15.40 2.81
C PRO A 631 18.71 13.95 2.39
N VAL A 632 18.03 13.72 1.27
CA VAL A 632 17.81 12.39 0.67
C VAL A 632 18.31 12.40 -0.77
N GLY A 633 19.19 11.45 -1.09
CA GLY A 633 19.79 11.35 -2.43
C GLY A 633 18.86 10.68 -3.43
N PHE A 634 18.17 9.62 -3.03
CA PHE A 634 17.28 8.88 -3.93
C PHE A 634 16.05 9.68 -4.35
N THR A 635 15.52 9.35 -5.54
CA THR A 635 14.49 10.14 -6.24
C THR A 635 13.20 9.33 -6.42
N SER A 636 12.25 9.92 -7.15
CA SER A 636 11.02 9.22 -7.56
C SER A 636 11.33 7.95 -8.37
N GLY A 637 10.55 6.91 -8.13
CA GLY A 637 10.54 5.69 -8.94
C GLY A 637 10.18 5.95 -10.42
N ASN A 638 9.54 7.06 -10.75
CA ASN A 638 9.28 7.49 -12.13
C ASN A 638 10.57 7.63 -12.97
N TRP A 639 11.65 8.06 -12.34
CA TRP A 639 12.97 8.19 -12.99
C TRP A 639 13.75 6.88 -13.06
N GLY A 640 13.22 5.82 -12.47
CA GLY A 640 13.85 4.51 -12.38
C GLY A 640 14.64 4.28 -11.10
N SER A 641 14.54 5.16 -10.10
CA SER A 641 15.17 4.95 -8.80
C SER A 641 14.57 3.71 -8.12
N LEU A 642 15.38 2.71 -7.81
CA LEU A 642 14.96 1.54 -7.03
C LEU A 642 14.68 1.95 -5.59
N ALA A 643 15.58 2.71 -4.97
CA ALA A 643 15.26 3.42 -3.74
C ALA A 643 14.33 4.58 -4.08
N SER A 644 13.04 4.42 -3.79
CA SER A 644 11.99 5.34 -4.20
C SER A 644 11.68 6.37 -3.11
N PHE A 645 11.53 7.64 -3.52
CA PHE A 645 11.20 8.75 -2.63
C PHE A 645 10.26 9.74 -3.33
N GLY A 646 8.98 9.63 -3.02
CA GLY A 646 7.93 10.51 -3.54
C GLY A 646 7.89 11.81 -2.77
N ALA A 647 8.55 12.82 -3.31
CA ALA A 647 8.64 14.15 -2.74
C ALA A 647 7.95 15.19 -3.63
N ARG A 648 7.34 16.19 -3.01
CA ARG A 648 6.67 17.30 -3.70
C ARG A 648 6.79 18.60 -2.91
N PRO A 649 6.61 19.77 -3.57
CA PRO A 649 6.50 21.03 -2.86
C PRO A 649 5.18 21.14 -2.09
N TYR A 650 5.18 21.87 -1.00
CA TYR A 650 4.01 22.22 -0.19
C TYR A 650 3.80 23.72 -0.16
N LYS A 651 2.60 24.15 0.23
CA LYS A 651 2.28 25.58 0.31
C LYS A 651 3.29 26.32 1.20
N GLY A 652 4.03 27.26 0.61
CA GLY A 652 5.04 28.07 1.30
C GLY A 652 6.42 27.44 1.40
N SER A 653 6.64 26.23 0.79
CA SER A 653 7.97 25.62 0.72
C SER A 653 8.60 25.78 -0.67
N LYS A 654 9.92 25.95 -0.72
CA LYS A 654 10.75 25.83 -1.93
C LYS A 654 11.35 24.44 -2.03
N LYS A 655 11.71 23.84 -0.88
CA LYS A 655 12.14 22.44 -0.79
C LYS A 655 10.98 21.50 -1.06
N ILE A 656 11.30 20.30 -1.47
CA ILE A 656 10.34 19.22 -1.64
C ILE A 656 10.50 18.21 -0.52
N TYR A 657 9.37 17.71 -0.02
CA TYR A 657 9.34 16.81 1.12
C TYR A 657 8.70 15.49 0.75
N GLY A 658 9.38 14.38 1.13
CA GLY A 658 8.90 13.04 0.88
C GLY A 658 7.77 12.63 1.81
N THR A 659 6.77 11.95 1.25
CA THR A 659 5.62 11.40 1.99
C THR A 659 5.39 9.93 1.71
N SER A 660 5.99 9.40 0.66
CA SER A 660 5.83 8.02 0.20
C SER A 660 7.13 7.50 -0.44
N GLY A 661 7.19 6.24 -0.72
CA GLY A 661 8.38 5.56 -1.25
C GLY A 661 8.82 4.46 -0.30
N ASN A 662 10.13 4.21 -0.18
CA ASN A 662 10.67 3.23 0.75
C ASN A 662 10.10 3.47 2.15
N SER A 663 9.08 2.73 2.57
CA SER A 663 8.47 2.89 3.89
C SER A 663 9.07 1.92 4.92
N PHE A 664 9.41 0.73 4.45
CA PHE A 664 10.15 -0.32 5.16
C PHE A 664 11.07 -1.02 4.17
N VAL A 665 12.33 -1.23 4.52
CA VAL A 665 13.26 -1.99 3.68
C VAL A 665 13.88 -3.07 4.53
N ALA A 666 13.81 -4.33 4.05
CA ALA A 666 14.51 -5.43 4.69
C ALA A 666 15.17 -6.34 3.64
N VAL A 667 16.34 -6.84 3.97
CA VAL A 667 17.02 -7.92 3.22
C VAL A 667 17.21 -9.09 4.15
N VAL A 668 16.69 -10.24 3.72
CA VAL A 668 16.67 -11.49 4.51
C VAL A 668 17.50 -12.55 3.82
N GLU A 669 18.31 -13.27 4.60
CA GLU A 669 19.09 -14.43 4.18
C GLU A 669 18.59 -15.68 4.89
N PHE A 670 18.23 -16.72 4.11
CA PHE A 670 17.71 -17.99 4.61
C PHE A 670 18.80 -19.05 4.68
N GLY A 671 19.67 -18.92 5.71
CA GLY A 671 20.71 -19.90 6.03
C GLY A 671 20.26 -20.94 7.05
N LYS A 672 21.22 -21.57 7.77
CA LYS A 672 20.92 -22.43 8.93
C LYS A 672 20.10 -21.69 10.01
N THR A 673 20.35 -20.43 10.16
CA THR A 673 19.56 -19.46 10.92
C THR A 673 19.24 -18.31 9.99
N VAL A 674 18.01 -17.80 10.09
CA VAL A 674 17.64 -16.61 9.31
C VAL A 674 18.39 -15.39 9.84
N ARG A 675 18.90 -14.58 8.92
CA ARG A 675 19.51 -13.28 9.23
C ARG A 675 18.83 -12.19 8.40
N ALA A 676 18.63 -11.04 8.98
CA ALA A 676 18.03 -9.92 8.25
C ALA A 676 18.59 -8.58 8.71
N ARG A 677 18.59 -7.63 7.79
CA ARG A 677 18.82 -6.21 8.09
C ARG A 677 17.65 -5.40 7.59
N ALA A 678 17.23 -4.39 8.37
CA ALA A 678 16.05 -3.59 8.06
C ALA A 678 16.23 -2.11 8.42
N VAL A 679 15.38 -1.27 7.84
CA VAL A 679 15.19 0.13 8.22
C VAL A 679 13.76 0.58 7.94
N THR A 680 13.20 1.38 8.83
CA THR A 680 11.88 2.01 8.67
C THR A 680 12.06 3.50 8.42
N ALA A 681 11.21 4.09 7.59
CA ALA A 681 11.20 5.53 7.36
C ALA A 681 10.87 6.26 8.68
N GLY A 682 11.78 7.04 9.21
CA GLY A 682 11.63 7.77 10.47
C GLY A 682 12.00 6.94 11.70
N GLY A 683 11.07 6.22 12.28
CA GLY A 683 11.18 5.38 13.45
C GLY A 683 9.84 4.76 13.82
N GLU A 684 9.80 3.85 14.81
CA GLU A 684 8.64 3.05 15.12
C GLU A 684 7.52 3.84 15.82
N SER A 685 7.85 4.81 16.65
CA SER A 685 6.86 5.54 17.43
C SER A 685 6.20 6.68 16.65
N GLY A 686 4.87 6.81 16.76
CA GLY A 686 4.11 7.98 16.33
C GLY A 686 4.25 9.20 17.25
N ASN A 687 4.77 9.04 18.46
CA ASN A 687 4.88 10.11 19.45
C ASN A 687 6.14 10.95 19.25
N PRO A 688 6.02 12.27 18.95
CA PRO A 688 7.17 13.17 18.75
C PRO A 688 8.12 13.30 19.95
N LYS A 689 7.67 12.92 21.15
CA LYS A 689 8.48 12.92 22.37
C LYS A 689 9.26 11.63 22.57
N SER A 690 8.96 10.58 21.80
CA SER A 690 9.68 9.32 21.86
C SER A 690 11.04 9.47 21.18
N ARG A 691 12.06 8.82 21.74
CA ARG A 691 13.36 8.70 21.07
C ARG A 691 13.24 7.93 19.74
N HIS A 692 12.25 7.05 19.62
CA HIS A 692 11.98 6.23 18.42
C HIS A 692 11.05 6.92 17.42
N PHE A 693 10.87 8.23 17.51
CA PHE A 693 10.08 8.98 16.53
C PHE A 693 10.81 9.14 15.20
N ASN A 694 12.13 9.42 15.25
CA ASN A 694 12.98 9.69 14.08
C ASN A 694 14.37 9.05 14.16
N ASP A 695 14.61 8.09 15.04
CA ASP A 695 15.94 7.52 15.29
C ASP A 695 16.50 6.72 14.11
N GLN A 696 15.65 6.22 13.21
CA GLN A 696 16.06 5.55 11.98
C GLN A 696 16.17 6.49 10.76
N ALA A 697 15.72 7.75 10.86
CA ALA A 697 15.63 8.65 9.72
C ALA A 697 16.98 8.91 9.01
N LYS A 698 18.08 9.00 9.77
CA LYS A 698 19.43 9.16 9.20
C LYS A 698 19.87 7.89 8.47
N ARG A 699 19.68 6.71 9.07
CA ARG A 699 19.98 5.42 8.45
C ARG A 699 19.15 5.22 7.18
N TYR A 700 17.88 5.53 7.24
CA TYR A 700 16.98 5.51 6.10
C TYR A 700 17.51 6.35 4.93
N SER A 701 17.90 7.60 5.18
CA SER A 701 18.38 8.51 4.12
C SER A 701 19.68 8.08 3.45
N THR A 702 20.43 7.18 4.05
CA THR A 702 21.72 6.67 3.55
C THR A 702 21.70 5.21 3.13
N GLY A 703 20.57 4.50 3.30
CA GLY A 703 20.50 3.06 3.02
C GLY A 703 21.29 2.19 4.00
N ASP A 704 21.56 2.71 5.22
CA ASP A 704 22.25 1.97 6.28
C ASP A 704 21.23 1.15 7.09
N LEU A 705 21.00 -0.09 6.67
CA LEU A 705 20.07 -1.00 7.33
C LEU A 705 20.69 -1.56 8.62
N ARG A 706 19.91 -1.53 9.71
CA ARG A 706 20.30 -2.11 11.01
C ARG A 706 20.07 -3.62 11.03
N GLU A 707 20.75 -4.31 11.93
CA GLU A 707 20.50 -5.73 12.23
C GLU A 707 19.10 -5.93 12.78
N VAL A 708 18.45 -7.03 12.39
CA VAL A 708 17.18 -7.49 12.97
C VAL A 708 17.47 -8.50 14.06
N TYR A 709 16.96 -8.28 15.25
CA TYR A 709 17.10 -9.20 16.38
C TYR A 709 15.95 -10.25 16.35
N PHE A 710 16.12 -11.27 15.53
CA PHE A 710 15.09 -12.30 15.33
C PHE A 710 15.07 -13.36 16.45
N TYR A 711 16.24 -13.77 16.94
CA TYR A 711 16.34 -14.78 17.99
C TYR A 711 16.50 -14.15 19.37
N PRO A 712 15.96 -14.79 20.46
CA PRO A 712 16.06 -14.25 21.80
C PRO A 712 17.51 -13.97 22.26
N ALA A 713 18.48 -14.76 21.76
CA ALA A 713 19.89 -14.54 22.08
C ALA A 713 20.43 -13.20 21.53
N GLN A 714 19.90 -12.72 20.40
CA GLN A 714 20.29 -11.44 19.80
C GLN A 714 19.73 -10.24 20.56
N LEU A 715 18.63 -10.41 21.31
CA LEU A 715 18.06 -9.35 22.17
C LEU A 715 18.90 -9.12 23.43
N LYS A 716 19.83 -10.03 23.76
CA LYS A 716 20.70 -9.85 24.92
C LYS A 716 21.62 -8.64 24.72
N GLY A 717 21.48 -7.62 25.54
CA GLY A 717 22.21 -6.35 25.43
C GLY A 717 21.53 -5.33 24.51
N HIS A 718 20.43 -5.68 23.87
CA HIS A 718 19.64 -4.84 22.96
C HIS A 718 18.19 -4.69 23.42
N THR A 719 17.89 -4.95 24.68
CA THR A 719 16.57 -4.81 25.26
C THR A 719 16.46 -3.49 26.01
N GLU A 720 15.58 -2.61 25.56
CA GLU A 720 15.26 -1.37 26.27
C GLU A 720 14.25 -1.63 27.42
N ARG A 721 13.20 -2.38 27.13
CA ARG A 721 12.12 -2.65 28.09
C ARG A 721 11.52 -4.05 27.85
N ARG A 722 11.17 -4.73 28.95
CA ARG A 722 10.41 -5.99 28.91
C ARG A 722 9.25 -5.92 29.90
N TYR A 723 8.05 -6.22 29.45
CA TYR A 723 6.84 -6.02 30.26
C TYR A 723 5.68 -6.88 29.76
N HIS A 724 4.61 -6.96 30.59
CA HIS A 724 3.31 -7.49 30.18
C HIS A 724 2.38 -6.34 29.80
N PRO A 725 1.45 -6.50 28.83
CA PRO A 725 0.46 -5.48 28.52
C PRO A 725 -0.23 -4.96 29.80
N GLY A 726 -0.26 -3.64 29.97
CA GLY A 726 -0.87 -2.98 31.12
C GLY A 726 -0.06 -3.00 32.44
N SER A 727 1.21 -3.46 32.45
CA SER A 727 2.08 -3.39 33.64
C SER A 727 2.87 -2.08 33.71
#